data_ed06a172d8c061d20a65e4a16b18d76f
#
_entry.id   ed06a172d8c061d20a65e4a16b18d76f
#
_cell.length_a   1.000
_cell.length_b   1.000
_cell.length_c   1.000
_cell.angle_alpha   90.00
_cell.angle_beta   90.00
_cell.angle_gamma   90.00
#
_symmetry.space_group_name_H-M   'P 1'
#
loop_
_entity.id
_entity.type
_entity.pdbx_description
1 polymer ?
#
loop_
_entity_poly.entity_id
_entity_poly.type
_entity_poly.pdbx_seq_one_letter_code
_entity_poly.pdbx_strand_id
1 'polypeptide(L)'
;MTSAPAVSATEVRVLEGPNLYFAKPAIKVSLELPGYLAADEADLKKLARSVGLKSSRPGAPGTEQRQRFVMRLVERATRRLAAASGTTRLGVRARPGSDPAQVVVAFVWRRRGRARALGEGVAPLLQSWLDGGDRVEALGAQVAAAEPGERPSIITPTIPVAAITGTNGKTTTTRLLGHIGMTAGLRTAWSSTDGIVVQGEVIEGGDYSGPAGARGVLTTPGVQLGILETARGGMLLKGMGVSANDVSVVTNVSADHLGLQGIDTVDQLAEVKAIVTKATKPRGWAVLNGEDPRVWAMRSGTKARPWVFSLRSDAPAVREALDAGGRAITVLDGDIAVLENGQDPDRLVSILDVPATLSGLSVHNIANALAGAAAALGLGLPRAAVVEGLKTFAPDDRLNPGRMNTYTLRREDGSAITVIVDLAHNEAGLEALMDVAHGLKVPGAQVHLGLGLAGDRTDDLLESIGEVAGLRADRIVAAHKEHYLRGRTMAELEGHLRTGLARAGVADIESYETELGGLQALVPGASDGDVVALMCHAERTQVAAWLADQGATADGPEDIRRKVVAARGEHELESQIAALWELDDDEERIDAAKALRTSRPGDPRLVYELAASLDAAGREKDAIDLYRDALASGLREPHRHRARIQLASSLRVTGQPDLAHSLLTELSHERPGSVAIEAFRALAAYDSGRAAEAVADLVDTLLHHAGDEDSLSYQRALHAYAAQLRDA
;
A
#
# COMPACT_ATOMS: atom_id res chain seq x y z
N MET A 1 41.28 -28.39 4.89
CA MET A 1 40.16 -27.55 4.45
C MET A 1 39.50 -28.27 3.29
N THR A 2 38.40 -28.96 3.50
CA THR A 2 37.59 -29.54 2.42
C THR A 2 37.00 -28.37 1.62
N SER A 3 37.35 -28.28 0.34
CA SER A 3 36.75 -27.27 -0.54
C SER A 3 35.22 -27.41 -0.50
N ALA A 4 34.52 -26.30 -0.40
CA ALA A 4 33.05 -26.29 -0.49
C ALA A 4 32.62 -27.02 -1.79
N PRO A 5 31.55 -27.81 -1.78
CA PRO A 5 31.09 -28.53 -2.96
C PRO A 5 30.76 -27.54 -4.07
N ALA A 6 31.20 -27.82 -5.29
CA ALA A 6 31.00 -26.96 -6.45
C ALA A 6 29.52 -26.87 -6.88
N VAL A 7 28.67 -27.78 -6.39
CA VAL A 7 27.22 -27.83 -6.56
C VAL A 7 26.59 -28.39 -5.28
N SER A 8 25.63 -27.71 -4.69
CA SER A 8 24.83 -28.19 -3.55
C SER A 8 23.37 -27.80 -3.64
N ALA A 9 22.48 -28.62 -3.09
CA ALA A 9 21.09 -28.28 -2.88
C ALA A 9 20.92 -27.81 -1.44
N THR A 10 20.58 -26.54 -1.24
CA THR A 10 20.36 -25.95 0.09
C THR A 10 18.94 -26.18 0.60
N GLU A 11 17.99 -26.38 -0.32
CA GLU A 11 16.60 -26.62 0.03
C GLU A 11 15.87 -27.43 -1.04
N VAL A 12 15.04 -28.39 -0.60
CA VAL A 12 14.02 -29.07 -1.43
C VAL A 12 12.66 -28.90 -0.75
N ARG A 13 11.79 -28.05 -1.30
CA ARG A 13 10.52 -27.66 -0.71
C ARG A 13 9.33 -28.10 -1.53
N VAL A 14 8.29 -28.60 -0.87
CA VAL A 14 7.03 -29.01 -1.49
C VAL A 14 6.05 -27.86 -1.41
N LEU A 15 5.53 -27.42 -2.57
CA LEU A 15 4.48 -26.41 -2.69
C LEU A 15 3.19 -27.13 -3.11
N GLU A 16 2.17 -27.07 -2.26
CA GLU A 16 0.94 -27.88 -2.40
C GLU A 16 -0.10 -27.29 -3.38
N GLY A 17 -0.04 -25.99 -3.67
CA GLY A 17 -1.00 -25.27 -4.51
C GLY A 17 -0.38 -24.29 -5.49
N PRO A 18 -1.18 -23.40 -6.09
CA PRO A 18 -0.69 -22.28 -6.88
C PRO A 18 0.41 -21.53 -6.14
N ASN A 19 1.48 -21.21 -6.83
CA ASN A 19 2.71 -20.67 -6.25
C ASN A 19 3.41 -19.73 -7.25
N LEU A 20 4.55 -19.17 -6.85
CA LEU A 20 5.31 -18.23 -7.66
C LEU A 20 5.71 -18.78 -9.04
N TYR A 21 5.84 -20.08 -9.17
CA TYR A 21 6.34 -20.75 -10.38
C TYR A 21 5.21 -21.29 -11.26
N PHE A 22 4.17 -21.86 -10.64
CA PHE A 22 3.08 -22.56 -11.34
C PHE A 22 1.72 -22.35 -10.67
N ALA A 23 0.66 -22.39 -11.48
CA ALA A 23 -0.72 -22.49 -10.99
C ALA A 23 -1.07 -23.92 -10.47
N LYS A 24 -0.09 -24.77 -10.29
CA LYS A 24 -0.22 -26.18 -9.85
C LYS A 24 0.81 -26.47 -8.78
N PRO A 25 0.63 -27.51 -7.97
CA PRO A 25 1.63 -27.96 -7.02
C PRO A 25 3.01 -28.12 -7.66
N ALA A 26 4.06 -27.66 -6.96
CA ALA A 26 5.43 -27.69 -7.45
C ALA A 26 6.42 -28.15 -6.37
N ILE A 27 7.55 -28.72 -6.80
CA ILE A 27 8.75 -28.81 -5.96
C ILE A 27 9.62 -27.59 -6.30
N LYS A 28 10.12 -26.91 -5.27
CA LYS A 28 11.15 -25.88 -5.35
C LYS A 28 12.46 -26.48 -4.86
N VAL A 29 13.52 -26.31 -5.63
CA VAL A 29 14.90 -26.69 -5.25
C VAL A 29 15.76 -25.44 -5.32
N SER A 30 16.41 -25.08 -4.22
CA SER A 30 17.42 -24.02 -4.18
C SER A 30 18.80 -24.65 -4.31
N LEU A 31 19.58 -24.18 -5.28
CA LEU A 31 20.86 -24.72 -5.66
C LEU A 31 21.94 -23.65 -5.53
N GLU A 32 23.06 -23.98 -4.89
CA GLU A 32 24.30 -23.20 -4.96
C GLU A 32 25.18 -23.80 -6.06
N LEU A 33 25.62 -22.94 -6.99
CA LEU A 33 26.27 -23.35 -8.22
C LEU A 33 27.60 -22.58 -8.49
N PRO A 34 28.45 -22.33 -7.47
CA PRO A 34 29.67 -21.54 -7.66
C PRO A 34 30.57 -22.12 -8.74
N GLY A 35 30.66 -23.47 -8.87
CA GLY A 35 31.45 -24.13 -9.91
C GLY A 35 31.03 -23.79 -11.34
N TYR A 36 29.71 -23.63 -11.59
CA TYR A 36 29.17 -23.24 -12.90
C TYR A 36 29.29 -21.75 -13.19
N LEU A 37 29.20 -20.94 -12.17
CA LEU A 37 29.28 -19.48 -12.32
C LEU A 37 30.71 -19.01 -12.58
N ALA A 38 31.69 -19.72 -12.02
CA ALA A 38 33.13 -19.44 -12.20
C ALA A 38 33.78 -20.18 -13.37
N ALA A 39 33.16 -21.24 -13.92
CA ALA A 39 33.76 -22.11 -14.96
C ALA A 39 34.09 -21.36 -16.25
N ASP A 40 35.09 -21.87 -17.00
CA ASP A 40 35.46 -21.33 -18.28
C ASP A 40 34.38 -21.44 -19.34
N GLU A 41 34.30 -20.45 -20.22
CA GLU A 41 33.29 -20.40 -21.28
C GLU A 41 33.42 -21.58 -22.26
N ALA A 42 34.65 -22.02 -22.56
CA ALA A 42 34.90 -23.12 -23.46
C ALA A 42 34.37 -24.46 -22.90
N ASP A 43 34.62 -24.72 -21.61
CA ASP A 43 34.14 -25.92 -20.92
C ASP A 43 32.62 -25.97 -20.84
N LEU A 44 31.99 -24.84 -20.52
CA LEU A 44 30.54 -24.75 -20.50
C LEU A 44 29.92 -24.90 -21.90
N LYS A 45 30.58 -24.44 -22.97
CA LYS A 45 30.15 -24.68 -24.36
C LYS A 45 30.20 -26.14 -24.70
N LYS A 46 31.29 -26.84 -24.30
CA LYS A 46 31.47 -28.29 -24.51
C LYS A 46 30.38 -29.07 -23.77
N LEU A 47 30.16 -28.73 -22.50
CA LEU A 47 29.10 -29.32 -21.68
C LEU A 47 27.70 -29.08 -22.28
N ALA A 48 27.39 -27.85 -22.69
CA ALA A 48 26.09 -27.52 -23.29
C ALA A 48 25.78 -28.40 -24.52
N ARG A 49 26.81 -28.66 -25.36
CA ARG A 49 26.68 -29.56 -26.52
C ARG A 49 26.44 -31.01 -26.11
N SER A 50 27.19 -31.53 -25.11
CA SER A 50 27.05 -32.93 -24.65
C SER A 50 25.68 -33.20 -24.05
N VAL A 51 25.08 -32.23 -23.34
CA VAL A 51 23.75 -32.38 -22.73
C VAL A 51 22.58 -31.93 -23.65
N GLY A 52 22.88 -31.54 -24.90
CA GLY A 52 21.91 -31.16 -25.91
C GLY A 52 21.22 -29.82 -25.61
N LEU A 53 21.91 -28.85 -25.04
CA LEU A 53 21.43 -27.49 -24.85
C LEU A 53 21.72 -26.69 -26.14
N LYS A 54 20.69 -26.42 -26.94
CA LYS A 54 20.81 -25.72 -28.23
C LYS A 54 21.14 -24.23 -28.03
N SER A 55 22.04 -23.70 -28.86
CA SER A 55 22.43 -22.29 -29.06
C SER A 55 22.48 -21.41 -27.79
N SER A 56 23.48 -21.63 -26.94
CA SER A 56 23.71 -20.77 -25.79
C SER A 56 25.18 -20.36 -25.70
N ARG A 57 25.38 -19.04 -25.67
CA ARG A 57 26.65 -18.46 -25.25
C ARG A 57 26.68 -18.43 -23.73
N PRO A 58 27.64 -19.07 -23.05
CA PRO A 58 27.68 -19.10 -21.59
C PRO A 58 27.83 -17.71 -20.94
N GLY A 59 28.47 -16.76 -21.63
CA GLY A 59 28.83 -15.47 -21.08
C GLY A 59 30.01 -15.55 -20.09
N ALA A 60 30.61 -14.40 -19.80
CA ALA A 60 31.70 -14.31 -18.83
C ALA A 60 31.21 -14.51 -17.39
N PRO A 61 32.05 -15.00 -16.45
CA PRO A 61 31.72 -15.04 -15.03
C PRO A 61 31.22 -13.68 -14.51
N GLY A 62 30.26 -13.69 -13.62
CA GLY A 62 29.66 -12.49 -13.03
C GLY A 62 28.64 -11.73 -13.90
N THR A 63 28.42 -12.19 -15.15
CA THR A 63 27.44 -11.54 -16.05
C THR A 63 26.03 -12.14 -15.93
N GLU A 64 25.01 -11.34 -16.17
CA GLU A 64 23.62 -11.79 -16.26
C GLU A 64 23.44 -12.89 -17.33
N GLN A 65 24.22 -12.82 -18.42
CA GLN A 65 24.24 -13.84 -19.46
C GLN A 65 24.68 -15.20 -18.93
N ARG A 66 25.72 -15.23 -18.05
CA ARG A 66 26.17 -16.45 -17.36
C ARG A 66 25.04 -17.00 -16.47
N GLN A 67 24.39 -16.16 -15.70
CA GLN A 67 23.29 -16.58 -14.83
C GLN A 67 22.12 -17.17 -15.63
N ARG A 68 21.72 -16.53 -16.72
CA ARG A 68 20.70 -17.05 -17.64
C ARG A 68 21.11 -18.38 -18.28
N PHE A 69 22.38 -18.55 -18.60
CA PHE A 69 22.89 -19.81 -19.13
C PHE A 69 22.80 -20.93 -18.10
N VAL A 70 23.25 -20.69 -16.87
CA VAL A 70 23.20 -21.65 -15.76
C VAL A 70 21.76 -22.05 -15.44
N MET A 71 20.82 -21.10 -15.41
CA MET A 71 19.40 -21.42 -15.24
C MET A 71 18.88 -22.40 -16.31
N ARG A 72 19.22 -22.18 -17.60
CA ARG A 72 18.83 -23.10 -18.68
C ARG A 72 19.49 -24.49 -18.55
N LEU A 73 20.71 -24.53 -18.06
CA LEU A 73 21.40 -25.79 -17.79
C LEU A 73 20.71 -26.57 -16.66
N VAL A 74 20.33 -25.90 -15.57
CA VAL A 74 19.59 -26.48 -14.46
C VAL A 74 18.23 -27.01 -14.93
N GLU A 75 17.50 -26.23 -15.73
CA GLU A 75 16.24 -26.69 -16.32
C GLU A 75 16.46 -27.94 -17.21
N ARG A 76 17.52 -27.96 -17.99
CA ARG A 76 17.89 -29.10 -18.85
C ARG A 76 18.19 -30.32 -18.02
N ALA A 77 19.00 -30.20 -16.95
CA ALA A 77 19.32 -31.27 -16.02
C ALA A 77 18.06 -31.89 -15.41
N THR A 78 17.18 -31.01 -14.87
CA THR A 78 15.92 -31.43 -14.27
C THR A 78 15.02 -32.20 -15.26
N ARG A 79 14.89 -31.71 -16.51
CA ARG A 79 14.11 -32.41 -17.56
C ARG A 79 14.71 -33.73 -17.98
N ARG A 80 16.07 -33.83 -18.09
CA ARG A 80 16.72 -35.10 -18.44
C ARG A 80 16.57 -36.13 -17.34
N LEU A 81 16.76 -35.73 -16.08
CA LEU A 81 16.55 -36.61 -14.93
C LEU A 81 15.11 -37.11 -14.84
N ALA A 82 14.13 -36.22 -15.09
CA ALA A 82 12.73 -36.61 -15.14
C ALA A 82 12.44 -37.60 -16.26
N ALA A 83 13.01 -37.38 -17.46
CA ALA A 83 12.84 -38.31 -18.59
C ALA A 83 13.43 -39.69 -18.30
N ALA A 84 14.65 -39.76 -17.73
CA ALA A 84 15.27 -40.99 -17.30
C ALA A 84 14.51 -41.74 -16.20
N SER A 85 13.70 -41.01 -15.39
CA SER A 85 12.83 -41.61 -14.40
C SER A 85 11.40 -41.98 -14.94
N GLY A 86 11.20 -41.87 -16.28
CA GLY A 86 9.93 -42.20 -16.94
C GLY A 86 8.94 -41.02 -17.06
N THR A 87 9.33 -39.78 -16.73
CA THR A 87 8.48 -38.60 -16.85
C THR A 87 8.89 -37.76 -18.08
N THR A 88 8.23 -37.97 -19.23
CA THR A 88 8.62 -37.36 -20.52
C THR A 88 8.18 -35.90 -20.70
N ARG A 89 7.15 -35.44 -19.98
CA ARG A 89 6.61 -34.07 -20.04
C ARG A 89 6.57 -33.47 -18.65
N LEU A 90 7.58 -32.65 -18.32
CA LEU A 90 7.68 -31.96 -17.05
C LEU A 90 7.78 -30.43 -17.29
N GLY A 91 6.84 -29.67 -16.68
CA GLY A 91 6.97 -28.21 -16.59
C GLY A 91 8.08 -27.87 -15.61
N VAL A 92 9.14 -27.21 -16.07
CA VAL A 92 10.30 -26.78 -15.27
C VAL A 92 10.53 -25.30 -15.52
N ARG A 93 10.77 -24.55 -14.46
CA ARG A 93 11.17 -23.12 -14.49
C ARG A 93 12.33 -22.89 -13.55
N ALA A 94 13.33 -22.13 -13.99
CA ALA A 94 14.43 -21.67 -13.15
C ALA A 94 14.36 -20.15 -12.99
N ARG A 95 14.80 -19.65 -11.83
CA ARG A 95 14.92 -18.23 -11.48
C ARG A 95 16.23 -17.98 -10.74
N PRO A 96 16.77 -16.75 -10.71
CA PRO A 96 17.83 -16.40 -9.77
C PRO A 96 17.40 -16.67 -8.33
N GLY A 97 18.34 -17.04 -7.47
CA GLY A 97 18.14 -17.07 -6.02
C GLY A 97 18.33 -15.70 -5.39
N SER A 98 18.29 -15.63 -4.07
CA SER A 98 18.59 -14.42 -3.27
C SER A 98 20.08 -14.07 -3.29
N ASP A 99 20.94 -15.07 -3.45
CA ASP A 99 22.39 -14.90 -3.62
C ASP A 99 22.76 -15.01 -5.10
N PRO A 100 23.70 -14.22 -5.63
CA PRO A 100 24.19 -14.32 -7.01
C PRO A 100 24.69 -15.73 -7.39
N ALA A 101 25.16 -16.51 -6.42
CA ALA A 101 25.61 -17.89 -6.62
C ALA A 101 24.45 -18.90 -6.63
N GLN A 102 23.24 -18.48 -6.33
CA GLN A 102 22.07 -19.36 -6.22
C GLN A 102 21.20 -19.33 -7.47
N VAL A 103 20.67 -20.50 -7.80
CA VAL A 103 19.58 -20.69 -8.78
C VAL A 103 18.49 -21.52 -8.13
N VAL A 104 17.25 -21.04 -8.25
CA VAL A 104 16.08 -21.79 -7.83
C VAL A 104 15.44 -22.44 -9.04
N VAL A 105 15.25 -23.76 -8.99
CA VAL A 105 14.49 -24.51 -10.00
C VAL A 105 13.21 -25.05 -9.38
N ALA A 106 12.10 -24.92 -10.11
CA ALA A 106 10.82 -25.51 -9.71
C ALA A 106 10.20 -26.33 -10.84
N PHE A 107 9.49 -27.39 -10.45
CA PHE A 107 8.79 -28.24 -11.40
C PHE A 107 7.48 -28.78 -10.80
N VAL A 108 6.50 -29.07 -11.66
CA VAL A 108 5.18 -29.55 -11.27
C VAL A 108 5.26 -31.00 -10.80
N TRP A 109 4.49 -31.36 -9.76
CA TRP A 109 4.48 -32.72 -9.23
C TRP A 109 3.06 -33.32 -9.11
N ARG A 110 3.00 -34.66 -9.04
CA ARG A 110 1.77 -35.44 -8.86
C ARG A 110 1.87 -36.46 -7.73
N ARG A 111 3.09 -36.85 -7.37
CA ARG A 111 3.41 -37.81 -6.31
C ARG A 111 4.60 -37.28 -5.53
N ARG A 112 4.38 -37.02 -4.24
CA ARG A 112 5.31 -36.28 -3.37
C ARG A 112 6.66 -36.95 -3.23
N GLY A 113 6.70 -38.27 -2.98
CA GLY A 113 7.92 -39.01 -2.75
C GLY A 113 8.85 -39.02 -3.97
N ARG A 114 8.32 -39.38 -5.15
CA ARG A 114 9.08 -39.36 -6.40
C ARG A 114 9.52 -37.96 -6.81
N ALA A 115 8.66 -36.98 -6.60
CA ALA A 115 8.98 -35.60 -6.92
C ALA A 115 10.11 -35.05 -6.03
N ARG A 116 10.11 -35.43 -4.74
CA ARG A 116 11.19 -35.07 -3.82
C ARG A 116 12.50 -35.73 -4.21
N ALA A 117 12.49 -37.03 -4.53
CA ALA A 117 13.65 -37.76 -5.01
C ALA A 117 14.20 -37.14 -6.33
N LEU A 118 13.31 -36.69 -7.24
CA LEU A 118 13.72 -35.95 -8.44
C LEU A 118 14.44 -34.64 -8.06
N GLY A 119 13.88 -33.87 -7.12
CA GLY A 119 14.51 -32.62 -6.64
C GLY A 119 15.87 -32.82 -6.00
N GLU A 120 15.98 -33.84 -5.16
CA GLU A 120 17.24 -34.24 -4.50
C GLU A 120 18.29 -34.76 -5.49
N GLY A 121 17.89 -35.34 -6.62
CA GLY A 121 18.78 -35.83 -7.68
C GLY A 121 19.34 -34.75 -8.60
N VAL A 122 18.80 -33.50 -8.58
CA VAL A 122 19.25 -32.44 -9.50
C VAL A 122 20.70 -32.01 -9.21
N ALA A 123 21.05 -31.75 -7.95
CA ALA A 123 22.41 -31.33 -7.57
C ALA A 123 23.47 -32.42 -7.86
N PRO A 124 23.27 -33.70 -7.50
CA PRO A 124 24.18 -34.77 -7.87
C PRO A 124 24.37 -34.94 -9.37
N LEU A 125 23.34 -34.71 -10.19
CA LEU A 125 23.46 -34.75 -11.64
C LEU A 125 24.33 -33.60 -12.16
N LEU A 126 24.04 -32.38 -11.69
CA LEU A 126 24.83 -31.20 -12.06
C LEU A 126 26.29 -31.33 -11.61
N GLN A 127 26.55 -31.84 -10.41
CA GLN A 127 27.93 -32.14 -9.97
C GLN A 127 28.60 -33.13 -10.92
N SER A 128 27.92 -34.23 -11.26
CA SER A 128 28.46 -35.21 -12.20
C SER A 128 28.83 -34.61 -13.57
N TRP A 129 28.03 -33.68 -14.09
CA TRP A 129 28.33 -32.98 -15.33
C TRP A 129 29.55 -32.06 -15.23
N LEU A 130 29.73 -31.41 -14.08
CA LEU A 130 30.89 -30.54 -13.82
C LEU A 130 32.18 -31.39 -13.76
N ASP A 131 32.10 -32.62 -13.21
CA ASP A 131 33.20 -33.59 -13.11
C ASP A 131 33.45 -34.32 -14.43
N GLY A 132 32.76 -33.98 -15.52
CA GLY A 132 32.93 -34.60 -16.86
C GLY A 132 32.21 -35.93 -17.04
N GLY A 133 31.37 -36.36 -16.07
CA GLY A 133 30.57 -37.57 -16.14
C GLY A 133 29.11 -37.29 -16.56
N ASP A 134 28.30 -38.35 -16.70
CA ASP A 134 26.85 -38.25 -16.88
C ASP A 134 26.16 -39.40 -16.14
N ARG A 135 25.64 -39.11 -14.96
CA ARG A 135 24.95 -40.08 -14.10
C ARG A 135 23.42 -40.06 -14.28
N VAL A 136 22.93 -39.51 -15.38
CA VAL A 136 21.48 -39.27 -15.56
C VAL A 136 20.65 -40.56 -15.47
N GLU A 137 21.14 -41.68 -16.08
CA GLU A 137 20.41 -42.96 -16.06
C GLU A 137 20.40 -43.60 -14.67
N ALA A 138 21.55 -43.60 -13.98
CA ALA A 138 21.63 -44.14 -12.62
C ALA A 138 20.75 -43.35 -11.62
N LEU A 139 20.80 -42.01 -11.66
CA LEU A 139 19.97 -41.16 -10.82
C LEU A 139 18.47 -41.25 -11.23
N GLY A 140 18.19 -41.37 -12.52
CA GLY A 140 16.84 -41.60 -13.04
C GLY A 140 16.22 -42.91 -12.52
N ALA A 141 17.03 -44.00 -12.50
CA ALA A 141 16.60 -45.26 -11.90
C ALA A 141 16.31 -45.15 -10.39
N GLN A 142 17.13 -44.40 -9.65
CA GLN A 142 16.89 -44.15 -8.23
C GLN A 142 15.58 -43.38 -8.02
N VAL A 143 15.31 -42.33 -8.80
CA VAL A 143 14.06 -41.59 -8.77
C VAL A 143 12.86 -42.48 -9.12
N ALA A 144 12.99 -43.35 -10.14
CA ALA A 144 11.94 -44.26 -10.55
C ALA A 144 11.59 -45.30 -9.45
N ALA A 145 12.63 -45.76 -8.73
CA ALA A 145 12.51 -46.73 -7.63
C ALA A 145 11.99 -46.11 -6.34
N ALA A 146 12.02 -44.76 -6.20
CA ALA A 146 11.54 -44.08 -5.00
C ALA A 146 10.03 -44.30 -4.82
N GLU A 147 9.63 -44.45 -3.55
CA GLU A 147 8.22 -44.56 -3.18
C GLU A 147 7.42 -43.40 -3.77
N PRO A 148 6.27 -43.66 -4.39
CA PRO A 148 5.48 -42.62 -5.02
C PRO A 148 5.08 -41.48 -4.04
N GLY A 149 4.73 -41.86 -2.83
CA GLY A 149 4.23 -40.95 -1.81
C GLY A 149 2.82 -40.42 -2.14
N GLU A 150 2.38 -39.45 -1.36
CA GLU A 150 1.06 -38.84 -1.41
C GLU A 150 0.79 -38.05 -2.70
N ARG A 151 -0.50 -37.86 -3.00
CA ARG A 151 -0.96 -36.88 -3.98
C ARG A 151 -1.04 -35.49 -3.32
N PRO A 152 -1.05 -34.38 -4.11
CA PRO A 152 -1.32 -33.06 -3.56
C PRO A 152 -2.62 -33.01 -2.78
N SER A 153 -2.58 -32.39 -1.60
CA SER A 153 -3.75 -32.25 -0.71
C SER A 153 -4.50 -30.94 -0.92
N ILE A 154 -4.29 -30.29 -2.06
CA ILE A 154 -4.94 -29.01 -2.35
C ILE A 154 -6.46 -29.17 -2.47
N ILE A 155 -7.19 -28.24 -1.87
CA ILE A 155 -8.64 -28.20 -1.92
C ILE A 155 -9.09 -27.55 -3.23
N THR A 156 -10.02 -28.18 -3.91
CA THR A 156 -10.78 -27.57 -5.01
C THR A 156 -12.11 -27.09 -4.43
N PRO A 157 -12.32 -25.76 -4.32
CA PRO A 157 -13.53 -25.24 -3.70
C PRO A 157 -14.79 -25.63 -4.48
N THR A 158 -15.81 -26.07 -3.74
CA THR A 158 -17.16 -26.37 -4.25
C THR A 158 -18.17 -25.26 -3.92
N ILE A 159 -17.78 -24.29 -3.13
CA ILE A 159 -18.51 -23.09 -2.76
C ILE A 159 -17.79 -21.85 -3.33
N PRO A 160 -18.44 -20.68 -3.42
CA PRO A 160 -17.77 -19.42 -3.76
C PRO A 160 -16.64 -19.10 -2.78
N VAL A 161 -15.50 -18.69 -3.31
CA VAL A 161 -14.31 -18.34 -2.53
C VAL A 161 -13.71 -17.02 -2.98
N ALA A 162 -13.46 -16.11 -2.02
CA ALA A 162 -12.59 -14.97 -2.21
C ALA A 162 -11.22 -15.22 -1.58
N ALA A 163 -10.14 -14.81 -2.27
CA ALA A 163 -8.78 -14.81 -1.74
C ALA A 163 -8.26 -13.36 -1.68
N ILE A 164 -7.86 -12.90 -0.48
CA ILE A 164 -7.49 -11.51 -0.22
C ILE A 164 -6.03 -11.45 0.18
N THR A 165 -5.26 -10.59 -0.50
CA THR A 165 -3.86 -10.31 -0.18
C THR A 165 -3.55 -8.82 -0.28
N GLY A 166 -2.37 -8.43 0.16
CA GLY A 166 -1.86 -7.07 0.15
C GLY A 166 -0.81 -6.86 1.24
N THR A 167 -0.22 -5.68 1.33
CA THR A 167 0.62 -5.31 2.48
C THR A 167 -0.31 -4.92 3.64
N ASN A 168 -1.12 -3.90 3.47
CA ASN A 168 -2.10 -3.42 4.45
C ASN A 168 -3.54 -3.69 3.99
N GLY A 169 -4.50 -3.68 4.91
CA GLY A 169 -5.93 -3.78 4.62
C GLY A 169 -6.49 -5.19 4.46
N LYS A 170 -5.68 -6.24 4.38
CA LYS A 170 -6.11 -7.64 4.21
C LYS A 170 -7.20 -8.06 5.20
N THR A 171 -6.89 -7.99 6.48
CA THR A 171 -7.77 -8.45 7.57
C THR A 171 -9.06 -7.66 7.63
N THR A 172 -9.00 -6.32 7.51
CA THR A 172 -10.19 -5.46 7.49
C THR A 172 -11.09 -5.80 6.30
N THR A 173 -10.52 -5.93 5.08
CA THR A 173 -11.28 -6.31 3.89
C THR A 173 -11.86 -7.73 4.01
N THR A 174 -11.13 -8.67 4.61
CA THR A 174 -11.61 -10.04 4.88
C THR A 174 -12.80 -10.04 5.83
N ARG A 175 -12.71 -9.31 6.93
CA ARG A 175 -13.79 -9.20 7.93
C ARG A 175 -15.01 -8.47 7.38
N LEU A 176 -14.80 -7.37 6.65
CA LEU A 176 -15.88 -6.63 5.99
C LEU A 176 -16.62 -7.52 4.99
N LEU A 177 -15.90 -8.26 4.14
CA LEU A 177 -16.52 -9.18 3.20
C LEU A 177 -17.25 -10.32 3.93
N GLY A 178 -16.67 -10.80 5.05
CA GLY A 178 -17.35 -11.77 5.94
C GLY A 178 -18.65 -11.23 6.51
N HIS A 179 -18.63 -10.00 6.99
CA HIS A 179 -19.82 -9.30 7.51
C HIS A 179 -20.90 -9.12 6.42
N ILE A 180 -20.50 -8.69 5.21
CA ILE A 180 -21.43 -8.58 4.07
C ILE A 180 -22.03 -9.96 3.71
N GLY A 181 -21.23 -11.03 3.74
CA GLY A 181 -21.71 -12.39 3.48
C GLY A 181 -22.74 -12.85 4.50
N MET A 182 -22.54 -12.56 5.78
CA MET A 182 -23.51 -12.82 6.86
C MET A 182 -24.77 -11.96 6.70
N THR A 183 -24.63 -10.71 6.34
CA THR A 183 -25.76 -9.79 6.05
C THR A 183 -26.58 -10.27 4.86
N ALA A 184 -25.96 -10.95 3.90
CA ALA A 184 -26.65 -11.62 2.79
C ALA A 184 -27.34 -12.95 3.20
N GLY A 185 -27.30 -13.33 4.47
CA GLY A 185 -27.92 -14.55 5.01
C GLY A 185 -27.13 -15.83 4.74
N LEU A 186 -25.87 -15.74 4.29
CA LEU A 186 -25.03 -16.89 4.02
C LEU A 186 -24.31 -17.37 5.29
N ARG A 187 -24.17 -18.70 5.45
CA ARG A 187 -23.23 -19.25 6.42
C ARG A 187 -21.80 -18.99 5.93
N THR A 188 -21.19 -17.94 6.44
CA THR A 188 -19.91 -17.42 6.00
C THR A 188 -18.80 -17.83 6.96
N ALA A 189 -17.65 -18.22 6.42
CA ALA A 189 -16.44 -18.46 7.19
C ALA A 189 -15.25 -17.76 6.54
N TRP A 190 -14.31 -17.31 7.38
CA TRP A 190 -13.06 -16.73 6.89
C TRP A 190 -11.86 -17.13 7.73
N SER A 191 -10.68 -17.05 7.13
CA SER A 191 -9.40 -17.19 7.81
C SER A 191 -8.63 -15.88 7.78
N SER A 192 -7.92 -15.59 8.86
CA SER A 192 -7.11 -14.36 9.01
C SER A 192 -5.91 -14.60 9.92
N THR A 193 -5.14 -13.55 10.18
CA THR A 193 -4.06 -13.55 11.19
C THR A 193 -4.55 -13.73 12.63
N ASP A 194 -5.84 -13.57 12.89
CA ASP A 194 -6.43 -13.73 14.21
C ASP A 194 -7.12 -15.08 14.41
N GLY A 195 -7.30 -15.87 13.34
CA GLY A 195 -7.90 -17.20 13.45
C GLY A 195 -8.77 -17.60 12.27
N ILE A 196 -9.49 -18.70 12.50
CA ILE A 196 -10.61 -19.18 11.68
C ILE A 196 -11.89 -18.74 12.36
N VAL A 197 -12.73 -18.06 11.60
CA VAL A 197 -13.99 -17.47 12.09
C VAL A 197 -15.16 -18.03 11.29
N VAL A 198 -16.24 -18.37 11.98
CA VAL A 198 -17.49 -18.85 11.37
C VAL A 198 -18.65 -18.03 11.94
N GLN A 199 -19.41 -17.37 11.10
CA GLN A 199 -20.54 -16.53 11.52
C GLN A 199 -20.17 -15.48 12.58
N GLY A 200 -18.96 -14.91 12.48
CA GLY A 200 -18.45 -13.90 13.42
C GLY A 200 -17.79 -14.46 14.68
N GLU A 201 -17.86 -15.77 14.92
CA GLU A 201 -17.26 -16.42 16.09
C GLU A 201 -15.90 -17.06 15.74
N VAL A 202 -14.88 -16.80 16.53
CA VAL A 202 -13.56 -17.41 16.38
C VAL A 202 -13.63 -18.85 16.86
N ILE A 203 -13.52 -19.81 15.92
CA ILE A 203 -13.52 -21.25 16.26
C ILE A 203 -12.13 -21.80 16.52
N GLU A 204 -11.10 -21.15 15.97
CA GLU A 204 -9.70 -21.50 16.20
C GLU A 204 -8.84 -20.24 16.11
N GLY A 205 -8.15 -19.87 17.21
CA GLY A 205 -7.31 -18.68 17.30
C GLY A 205 -5.89 -18.94 16.79
N GLY A 206 -5.25 -17.91 16.22
CA GLY A 206 -3.88 -17.96 15.72
C GLY A 206 -3.74 -17.45 14.29
N ASP A 207 -2.53 -17.46 13.75
CA ASP A 207 -2.31 -17.02 12.35
C ASP A 207 -2.70 -18.12 11.35
N TYR A 208 -3.87 -17.93 10.77
CA TYR A 208 -4.46 -18.78 9.74
C TYR A 208 -4.51 -18.11 8.35
N SER A 209 -3.65 -17.12 8.10
CA SER A 209 -3.54 -16.41 6.81
C SER A 209 -2.81 -17.20 5.72
N GLY A 210 -2.94 -18.54 5.71
CA GLY A 210 -2.28 -19.45 4.78
C GLY A 210 -3.09 -20.71 4.49
N PRO A 211 -2.44 -21.77 3.93
CA PRO A 211 -3.14 -23.00 3.51
C PRO A 211 -3.87 -23.74 4.62
N ALA A 212 -3.42 -23.65 5.87
CA ALA A 212 -4.13 -24.25 7.01
C ALA A 212 -5.48 -23.56 7.24
N GLY A 213 -5.51 -22.21 7.16
CA GLY A 213 -6.75 -21.45 7.26
C GLY A 213 -7.73 -21.76 6.13
N ALA A 214 -7.22 -21.84 4.89
CA ALA A 214 -8.05 -22.25 3.76
C ALA A 214 -8.69 -23.64 3.98
N ARG A 215 -7.92 -24.60 4.53
CA ARG A 215 -8.43 -25.91 4.90
C ARG A 215 -9.51 -25.81 5.97
N GLY A 216 -9.24 -25.12 7.08
CA GLY A 216 -10.20 -24.96 8.17
C GLY A 216 -11.52 -24.36 7.70
N VAL A 217 -11.48 -23.27 6.93
CA VAL A 217 -12.67 -22.62 6.37
C VAL A 217 -13.46 -23.59 5.47
N LEU A 218 -12.81 -24.25 4.50
CA LEU A 218 -13.49 -25.02 3.46
C LEU A 218 -13.90 -26.44 3.91
N THR A 219 -13.38 -26.92 5.03
CA THR A 219 -13.82 -28.20 5.61
C THR A 219 -14.85 -28.03 6.74
N THR A 220 -15.16 -26.79 7.11
CA THR A 220 -16.20 -26.52 8.12
C THR A 220 -17.58 -26.83 7.54
N PRO A 221 -18.38 -27.68 8.23
CA PRO A 221 -19.67 -28.11 7.72
C PRO A 221 -20.66 -26.97 7.49
N GLY A 222 -21.36 -27.00 6.37
CA GLY A 222 -22.47 -26.10 6.04
C GLY A 222 -22.01 -24.67 5.63
N VAL A 223 -20.73 -24.39 5.52
CA VAL A 223 -20.22 -23.11 4.99
C VAL A 223 -20.64 -22.96 3.52
N GLN A 224 -21.19 -21.80 3.20
CA GLN A 224 -21.71 -21.45 1.87
C GLN A 224 -20.84 -20.42 1.16
N LEU A 225 -20.03 -19.64 1.92
CA LEU A 225 -19.08 -18.64 1.41
C LEU A 225 -17.77 -18.73 2.20
N GLY A 226 -16.66 -18.92 1.51
CA GLY A 226 -15.31 -18.95 2.08
C GLY A 226 -14.51 -17.70 1.72
N ILE A 227 -13.88 -17.05 2.71
CA ILE A 227 -13.03 -15.88 2.51
C ILE A 227 -11.67 -16.18 3.12
N LEU A 228 -10.61 -16.07 2.29
CA LEU A 228 -9.29 -16.53 2.64
C LEU A 228 -8.32 -15.34 2.65
N GLU A 229 -7.94 -14.86 3.82
CA GLU A 229 -6.77 -13.99 3.91
C GLU A 229 -5.53 -14.79 3.52
N THR A 230 -4.75 -14.26 2.58
CA THR A 230 -3.63 -14.97 1.97
C THR A 230 -2.36 -14.16 2.12
N ALA A 231 -1.57 -14.47 3.15
CA ALA A 231 -0.32 -13.79 3.44
C ALA A 231 0.84 -14.33 2.58
N ARG A 232 1.83 -13.47 2.36
CA ARG A 232 3.06 -13.76 1.62
C ARG A 232 3.76 -15.05 2.08
N GLY A 233 3.92 -15.19 3.40
CA GLY A 233 4.65 -16.32 4.00
C GLY A 233 4.05 -17.67 3.62
N GLY A 234 2.71 -17.80 3.72
CA GLY A 234 2.00 -18.99 3.33
C GLY A 234 2.21 -19.36 1.87
N MET A 235 2.09 -18.36 0.97
CA MET A 235 2.28 -18.56 -0.48
C MET A 235 3.70 -19.01 -0.86
N LEU A 236 4.73 -18.46 -0.21
CA LEU A 236 6.13 -18.80 -0.47
C LEU A 236 6.52 -20.16 0.11
N LEU A 237 6.00 -20.49 1.31
CA LEU A 237 6.38 -21.70 2.05
C LEU A 237 5.61 -22.94 1.61
N LYS A 238 4.34 -22.80 1.23
CA LYS A 238 3.45 -23.93 0.94
C LYS A 238 2.64 -23.78 -0.35
N GLY A 239 2.60 -22.58 -0.95
CA GLY A 239 1.65 -22.23 -2.02
C GLY A 239 0.28 -21.85 -1.46
N MET A 240 -0.68 -21.57 -2.35
CA MET A 240 -2.06 -21.31 -1.95
C MET A 240 -2.75 -22.58 -1.42
N GLY A 241 -3.64 -22.44 -0.43
CA GLY A 241 -4.40 -23.56 0.13
C GLY A 241 -5.52 -24.09 -0.78
N VAL A 242 -5.83 -23.37 -1.86
CA VAL A 242 -6.90 -23.71 -2.82
C VAL A 242 -6.39 -23.75 -4.25
N SER A 243 -7.01 -24.59 -5.07
CA SER A 243 -6.65 -24.73 -6.50
C SER A 243 -7.08 -23.53 -7.35
N ALA A 244 -8.14 -22.83 -6.95
CA ALA A 244 -8.68 -21.64 -7.60
C ALA A 244 -9.58 -20.86 -6.62
N ASN A 245 -9.85 -19.60 -6.95
CA ASN A 245 -10.83 -18.74 -6.28
C ASN A 245 -11.77 -18.10 -7.30
N ASP A 246 -12.93 -17.61 -6.86
CA ASP A 246 -13.91 -16.93 -7.71
C ASP A 246 -13.60 -15.42 -7.80
N VAL A 247 -13.12 -14.84 -6.69
CA VAL A 247 -12.69 -13.44 -6.61
C VAL A 247 -11.34 -13.38 -5.92
N SER A 248 -10.42 -12.62 -6.48
CA SER A 248 -9.19 -12.20 -5.79
C SER A 248 -9.22 -10.72 -5.49
N VAL A 249 -8.65 -10.34 -4.35
CA VAL A 249 -8.45 -8.94 -3.96
C VAL A 249 -6.98 -8.71 -3.68
N VAL A 250 -6.41 -7.67 -4.27
CA VAL A 250 -5.08 -7.17 -3.92
C VAL A 250 -5.20 -5.72 -3.48
N THR A 251 -5.00 -5.48 -2.19
CA THR A 251 -5.23 -4.14 -1.60
C THR A 251 -4.12 -3.16 -1.95
N ASN A 252 -2.86 -3.52 -1.74
CA ASN A 252 -1.68 -2.70 -2.04
C ASN A 252 -0.40 -3.53 -1.95
N VAL A 253 0.70 -2.98 -2.47
CA VAL A 253 2.04 -3.55 -2.36
C VAL A 253 3.04 -2.46 -1.97
N SER A 254 3.44 -2.43 -0.73
CA SER A 254 4.49 -1.54 -0.21
C SER A 254 5.60 -2.35 0.44
N ALA A 255 6.72 -1.68 0.74
CA ALA A 255 7.85 -2.32 1.40
C ALA A 255 7.44 -2.86 2.77
N ASP A 256 7.46 -4.18 2.92
CA ASP A 256 7.17 -4.88 4.17
C ASP A 256 7.80 -6.29 4.12
N HIS A 257 8.48 -6.68 5.18
CA HIS A 257 9.19 -7.97 5.27
C HIS A 257 10.17 -8.24 4.09
N LEU A 258 10.81 -7.23 3.52
CA LEU A 258 11.87 -7.41 2.52
C LEU A 258 13.11 -8.04 3.15
N GLY A 259 13.95 -8.70 2.33
CA GLY A 259 15.14 -9.44 2.79
C GLY A 259 14.83 -10.85 3.33
N LEU A 260 13.55 -11.26 3.40
CA LEU A 260 13.15 -12.56 3.93
C LEU A 260 12.71 -13.50 2.80
N GLN A 261 13.15 -14.77 2.87
CA GLN A 261 12.74 -15.86 1.96
C GLN A 261 13.07 -15.58 0.48
N GLY A 262 14.10 -14.76 0.21
CA GLY A 262 14.55 -14.41 -1.13
C GLY A 262 13.66 -13.40 -1.85
N ILE A 263 12.93 -12.57 -1.09
CA ILE A 263 12.14 -11.44 -1.58
C ILE A 263 12.79 -10.16 -1.07
N ASP A 264 13.57 -9.51 -1.93
CA ASP A 264 14.43 -8.39 -1.59
C ASP A 264 13.88 -7.06 -2.12
N THR A 265 12.95 -7.11 -3.08
CA THR A 265 12.36 -5.93 -3.71
C THR A 265 10.84 -5.92 -3.64
N VAL A 266 10.26 -4.73 -3.71
CA VAL A 266 8.80 -4.54 -3.76
C VAL A 266 8.20 -5.19 -5.02
N ASP A 267 8.93 -5.22 -6.14
CA ASP A 267 8.47 -5.86 -7.37
C ASP A 267 8.41 -7.39 -7.23
N GLN A 268 9.38 -8.01 -6.56
CA GLN A 268 9.32 -9.44 -6.21
C GLN A 268 8.16 -9.73 -5.26
N LEU A 269 7.90 -8.83 -4.30
CA LEU A 269 6.74 -8.96 -3.41
C LEU A 269 5.42 -8.88 -4.19
N ALA A 270 5.32 -7.99 -5.18
CA ALA A 270 4.17 -7.90 -6.07
C ALA A 270 3.97 -9.20 -6.87
N GLU A 271 5.03 -9.83 -7.38
CA GLU A 271 4.95 -11.14 -8.05
C GLU A 271 4.36 -12.24 -7.15
N VAL A 272 4.74 -12.25 -5.86
CA VAL A 272 4.20 -13.20 -4.89
C VAL A 272 2.71 -12.94 -4.67
N LYS A 273 2.31 -11.70 -4.44
CA LYS A 273 0.90 -11.33 -4.23
C LYS A 273 0.05 -11.61 -5.49
N ALA A 274 0.61 -11.48 -6.69
CA ALA A 274 -0.06 -11.82 -7.94
C ALA A 274 -0.44 -13.31 -8.08
N ILE A 275 0.02 -14.19 -7.18
CA ILE A 275 -0.37 -15.61 -7.19
C ILE A 275 -1.90 -15.74 -7.02
N VAL A 276 -2.52 -14.93 -6.16
CA VAL A 276 -3.96 -14.99 -5.91
C VAL A 276 -4.78 -14.64 -7.15
N THR A 277 -4.33 -13.65 -7.95
CA THR A 277 -4.99 -13.24 -9.19
C THR A 277 -4.81 -14.27 -10.30
N LYS A 278 -3.63 -14.91 -10.37
CA LYS A 278 -3.34 -16.00 -11.33
C LYS A 278 -4.16 -17.27 -11.05
N ALA A 279 -4.58 -17.47 -9.79
CA ALA A 279 -5.44 -18.58 -9.37
C ALA A 279 -6.95 -18.28 -9.53
N THR A 280 -7.32 -17.06 -9.88
CA THR A 280 -8.72 -16.69 -10.08
C THR A 280 -9.27 -17.33 -11.37
N LYS A 281 -10.47 -17.88 -11.27
CA LYS A 281 -11.19 -18.51 -12.40
C LYS A 281 -11.38 -17.50 -13.54
N PRO A 282 -11.36 -17.93 -14.82
CA PRO A 282 -11.53 -17.01 -15.97
C PRO A 282 -12.86 -16.23 -15.97
N ARG A 283 -13.90 -16.78 -15.36
CA ARG A 283 -15.21 -16.11 -15.21
C ARG A 283 -15.31 -15.28 -13.91
N GLY A 284 -14.28 -15.34 -13.08
CA GLY A 284 -14.20 -14.62 -11.82
C GLY A 284 -13.68 -13.18 -12.01
N TRP A 285 -13.45 -12.50 -10.89
CA TRP A 285 -12.99 -11.12 -10.87
C TRP A 285 -11.66 -10.97 -10.12
N ALA A 286 -10.76 -10.19 -10.71
CA ALA A 286 -9.56 -9.71 -10.04
C ALA A 286 -9.82 -8.26 -9.59
N VAL A 287 -10.08 -8.08 -8.30
CA VAL A 287 -10.30 -6.78 -7.66
C VAL A 287 -8.94 -6.18 -7.32
N LEU A 288 -8.58 -5.10 -8.02
CA LEU A 288 -7.23 -4.54 -8.02
C LEU A 288 -7.24 -3.06 -7.65
N ASN A 289 -6.28 -2.63 -6.83
CA ASN A 289 -6.08 -1.23 -6.50
C ASN A 289 -5.54 -0.46 -7.72
N GLY A 290 -6.31 0.51 -8.21
CA GLY A 290 -5.93 1.38 -9.32
C GLY A 290 -4.91 2.46 -8.96
N GLU A 291 -4.71 2.74 -7.68
CA GLU A 291 -3.75 3.72 -7.18
C GLU A 291 -2.34 3.13 -6.99
N ASP A 292 -2.24 1.80 -6.98
CA ASP A 292 -0.96 1.08 -6.91
C ASP A 292 -0.59 0.53 -8.29
N PRO A 293 0.40 1.10 -8.98
CA PRO A 293 0.78 0.66 -10.32
C PRO A 293 1.19 -0.82 -10.40
N ARG A 294 1.80 -1.36 -9.31
CA ARG A 294 2.19 -2.77 -9.25
C ARG A 294 0.99 -3.68 -9.14
N VAL A 295 -0.01 -3.27 -8.35
CA VAL A 295 -1.26 -4.02 -8.23
C VAL A 295 -2.05 -3.96 -9.53
N TRP A 296 -2.20 -2.77 -10.12
CA TRP A 296 -2.93 -2.62 -11.38
C TRP A 296 -2.26 -3.39 -12.53
N ALA A 297 -0.93 -3.47 -12.57
CA ALA A 297 -0.21 -4.26 -13.57
C ALA A 297 -0.52 -5.77 -13.51
N MET A 298 -1.00 -6.30 -12.37
CA MET A 298 -1.34 -7.73 -12.23
C MET A 298 -2.48 -8.18 -13.16
N ARG A 299 -3.30 -7.25 -13.68
CA ARG A 299 -4.36 -7.53 -14.65
C ARG A 299 -3.86 -8.26 -15.89
N SER A 300 -2.64 -7.95 -16.32
CA SER A 300 -2.04 -8.58 -17.53
C SER A 300 -1.64 -10.05 -17.31
N GLY A 301 -1.45 -10.46 -16.06
CA GLY A 301 -1.02 -11.80 -15.68
C GLY A 301 -2.15 -12.76 -15.28
N THR A 302 -3.40 -12.30 -15.23
CA THR A 302 -4.56 -13.11 -14.88
C THR A 302 -5.46 -13.39 -16.08
N LYS A 303 -6.28 -14.44 -15.97
CA LYS A 303 -7.37 -14.73 -16.92
C LYS A 303 -8.72 -14.21 -16.42
N ALA A 304 -8.79 -13.77 -15.18
CA ALA A 304 -9.99 -13.19 -14.59
C ALA A 304 -10.26 -11.79 -15.16
N ARG A 305 -11.52 -11.37 -15.09
CA ARG A 305 -11.92 -10.04 -15.51
C ARG A 305 -11.40 -8.99 -14.49
N PRO A 306 -10.84 -7.86 -14.92
CA PRO A 306 -10.41 -6.83 -14.00
C PRO A 306 -11.60 -6.08 -13.40
N TRP A 307 -11.55 -5.82 -12.09
CA TRP A 307 -12.39 -4.89 -11.37
C TRP A 307 -11.48 -3.94 -10.59
N VAL A 308 -11.34 -2.72 -11.06
CA VAL A 308 -10.49 -1.73 -10.38
C VAL A 308 -11.25 -1.08 -9.23
N PHE A 309 -10.58 -0.86 -8.11
CA PHE A 309 -11.03 0.09 -7.11
C PHE A 309 -10.04 1.26 -7.02
N SER A 310 -10.56 2.47 -6.88
CA SER A 310 -9.78 3.70 -6.81
C SER A 310 -10.56 4.74 -6.00
N LEU A 311 -9.83 5.58 -5.24
CA LEU A 311 -10.41 6.72 -4.54
C LEU A 311 -10.86 7.81 -5.50
N ARG A 312 -10.33 7.82 -6.72
CA ARG A 312 -10.56 8.83 -7.75
C ARG A 312 -11.27 8.24 -8.96
N SER A 313 -12.42 8.79 -9.31
CA SER A 313 -13.21 8.37 -10.47
C SER A 313 -12.54 8.67 -11.82
N ASP A 314 -11.65 9.67 -11.85
CA ASP A 314 -10.89 10.10 -13.04
C ASP A 314 -9.53 9.41 -13.20
N ALA A 315 -9.17 8.47 -12.31
CA ALA A 315 -7.89 7.78 -12.35
C ALA A 315 -7.69 7.03 -13.69
N PRO A 316 -6.47 7.03 -14.26
CA PRO A 316 -6.18 6.30 -15.51
C PRO A 316 -6.58 4.84 -15.47
N ALA A 317 -6.34 4.16 -14.33
CA ALA A 317 -6.70 2.76 -14.13
C ALA A 317 -8.21 2.50 -14.22
N VAL A 318 -9.05 3.46 -13.80
CA VAL A 318 -10.51 3.39 -13.94
C VAL A 318 -10.90 3.39 -15.42
N ARG A 319 -10.38 4.32 -16.22
CA ARG A 319 -10.63 4.38 -17.66
C ARG A 319 -10.15 3.11 -18.36
N GLU A 320 -8.92 2.67 -18.10
CA GLU A 320 -8.36 1.46 -18.70
C GLU A 320 -9.18 0.20 -18.35
N ALA A 321 -9.73 0.10 -17.13
CA ALA A 321 -10.58 -1.02 -16.74
C ALA A 321 -11.89 -1.03 -17.50
N LEU A 322 -12.55 0.13 -17.62
CA LEU A 322 -13.82 0.27 -18.34
C LEU A 322 -13.65 0.00 -19.84
N ASP A 323 -12.60 0.55 -20.48
CA ASP A 323 -12.27 0.33 -21.88
C ASP A 323 -11.98 -1.16 -22.19
N ALA A 324 -11.40 -1.88 -21.23
CA ALA A 324 -11.17 -3.32 -21.33
C ALA A 324 -12.43 -4.19 -21.06
N GLY A 325 -13.60 -3.58 -20.88
CA GLY A 325 -14.84 -4.29 -20.53
C GLY A 325 -14.88 -4.84 -19.10
N GLY A 326 -14.04 -4.30 -18.23
CA GLY A 326 -14.06 -4.54 -16.78
C GLY A 326 -15.04 -3.60 -16.07
N ARG A 327 -14.90 -3.54 -14.73
CA ARG A 327 -15.68 -2.68 -13.84
C ARG A 327 -14.77 -1.81 -13.00
N ALA A 328 -15.29 -0.68 -12.54
CA ALA A 328 -14.64 0.13 -11.52
C ALA A 328 -15.58 0.35 -10.34
N ILE A 329 -14.99 0.51 -9.16
CA ILE A 329 -15.68 1.03 -7.97
C ILE A 329 -14.83 2.17 -7.41
N THR A 330 -15.46 3.29 -7.11
CA THR A 330 -14.75 4.53 -6.77
C THR A 330 -15.58 5.40 -5.83
N VAL A 331 -14.96 6.46 -5.34
CA VAL A 331 -15.69 7.56 -4.70
C VAL A 331 -16.08 8.58 -5.78
N LEU A 332 -17.38 8.81 -5.89
CA LEU A 332 -17.97 9.77 -6.83
C LEU A 332 -18.89 10.72 -6.04
N ASP A 333 -18.51 12.01 -5.94
CA ASP A 333 -19.23 13.04 -5.18
C ASP A 333 -19.53 12.62 -3.72
N GLY A 334 -18.56 11.94 -3.08
CA GLY A 334 -18.70 11.45 -1.70
C GLY A 334 -19.42 10.11 -1.54
N ASP A 335 -19.94 9.52 -2.60
CA ASP A 335 -20.58 8.20 -2.59
C ASP A 335 -19.65 7.10 -3.12
N ILE A 336 -19.74 5.92 -2.54
CA ILE A 336 -19.20 4.70 -3.15
C ILE A 336 -20.06 4.36 -4.35
N ALA A 337 -19.49 4.33 -5.54
CA ALA A 337 -20.21 4.08 -6.79
C ALA A 337 -19.52 3.02 -7.66
N VAL A 338 -20.31 2.16 -8.29
CA VAL A 338 -19.86 1.21 -9.31
C VAL A 338 -20.02 1.84 -10.69
N LEU A 339 -18.97 1.75 -11.51
CA LEU A 339 -18.94 2.24 -12.89
C LEU A 339 -18.81 1.05 -13.83
N GLU A 340 -19.63 1.07 -14.89
CA GLU A 340 -19.58 0.14 -16.03
C GLU A 340 -19.65 0.94 -17.33
N ASN A 341 -18.94 0.51 -18.36
CA ASN A 341 -18.93 1.24 -19.61
C ASN A 341 -20.33 1.35 -20.23
N GLY A 342 -20.74 2.55 -20.57
CA GLY A 342 -22.05 2.84 -21.21
C GLY A 342 -23.25 2.74 -20.26
N GLN A 343 -23.05 2.70 -18.94
CA GLN A 343 -24.11 2.72 -17.94
C GLN A 343 -23.97 3.90 -16.99
N ASP A 344 -25.08 4.35 -16.43
CA ASP A 344 -25.07 5.36 -15.36
C ASP A 344 -24.40 4.79 -14.10
N PRO A 345 -23.67 5.61 -13.31
CA PRO A 345 -23.05 5.17 -12.08
C PRO A 345 -24.07 4.59 -11.07
N ASP A 346 -23.83 3.36 -10.61
CA ASP A 346 -24.62 2.78 -9.51
C ASP A 346 -24.05 3.24 -8.16
N ARG A 347 -24.66 4.27 -7.57
CA ARG A 347 -24.30 4.81 -6.26
C ARG A 347 -24.82 3.87 -5.16
N LEU A 348 -23.93 3.35 -4.33
CA LEU A 348 -24.26 2.38 -3.29
C LEU A 348 -24.59 3.07 -1.96
N VAL A 349 -23.67 3.87 -1.44
CA VAL A 349 -23.73 4.48 -0.11
C VAL A 349 -22.76 5.65 0.01
N SER A 350 -23.10 6.68 0.79
CA SER A 350 -22.16 7.75 1.14
C SER A 350 -21.01 7.20 2.00
N ILE A 351 -19.77 7.65 1.74
CA ILE A 351 -18.60 7.30 2.58
C ILE A 351 -18.81 7.72 4.04
N LEU A 352 -19.61 8.77 4.28
CA LEU A 352 -19.93 9.27 5.63
C LEU A 352 -20.86 8.31 6.40
N ASP A 353 -21.60 7.46 5.70
CA ASP A 353 -22.51 6.47 6.27
C ASP A 353 -21.87 5.09 6.43
N VAL A 354 -20.58 4.96 6.09
CA VAL A 354 -19.79 3.74 6.29
C VAL A 354 -18.94 3.91 7.56
N PRO A 355 -19.30 3.29 8.70
CA PRO A 355 -18.63 3.53 9.99
C PRO A 355 -17.13 3.27 9.96
N ALA A 356 -16.69 2.25 9.23
CA ALA A 356 -15.28 1.89 9.08
C ALA A 356 -14.41 3.02 8.51
N THR A 357 -15.00 3.96 7.75
CA THR A 357 -14.28 5.10 7.17
C THR A 357 -14.00 6.22 8.18
N LEU A 358 -14.53 6.12 9.39
CA LEU A 358 -14.44 7.16 10.42
C LEU A 358 -14.93 8.53 9.88
N SER A 359 -16.15 8.57 9.33
CA SER A 359 -16.72 9.75 8.67
C SER A 359 -15.83 10.33 7.57
N GLY A 360 -15.19 9.45 6.79
CA GLY A 360 -14.32 9.81 5.68
C GLY A 360 -12.88 10.17 6.04
N LEU A 361 -12.48 10.11 7.32
CA LEU A 361 -11.09 10.38 7.72
C LEU A 361 -10.13 9.27 7.34
N SER A 362 -10.56 8.01 7.43
CA SER A 362 -9.68 6.86 7.17
C SER A 362 -9.67 6.53 5.67
N VAL A 363 -8.76 7.14 4.93
CA VAL A 363 -8.56 6.90 3.50
C VAL A 363 -8.29 5.41 3.22
N HIS A 364 -7.52 4.74 4.09
CA HIS A 364 -7.26 3.31 3.98
C HIS A 364 -8.54 2.47 4.09
N ASN A 365 -9.44 2.84 4.99
CA ASN A 365 -10.69 2.11 5.15
C ASN A 365 -11.71 2.45 4.07
N ILE A 366 -11.65 3.62 3.45
CA ILE A 366 -12.40 3.89 2.22
C ILE A 366 -11.93 2.90 1.14
N ALA A 367 -10.63 2.76 0.91
CA ALA A 367 -10.08 1.81 -0.05
C ALA A 367 -10.46 0.35 0.29
N ASN A 368 -10.42 -0.04 1.58
CA ASN A 368 -10.87 -1.36 2.04
C ASN A 368 -12.38 -1.57 1.80
N ALA A 369 -13.21 -0.54 2.00
CA ALA A 369 -14.65 -0.58 1.73
C ALA A 369 -14.94 -0.76 0.23
N LEU A 370 -14.24 -0.02 -0.63
CA LEU A 370 -14.31 -0.18 -2.09
C LEU A 370 -13.93 -1.61 -2.49
N ALA A 371 -12.80 -2.11 -2.00
CA ALA A 371 -12.31 -3.45 -2.30
C ALA A 371 -13.27 -4.55 -1.82
N GLY A 372 -13.80 -4.43 -0.60
CA GLY A 372 -14.78 -5.36 -0.01
C GLY A 372 -16.11 -5.37 -0.77
N ALA A 373 -16.63 -4.19 -1.13
CA ALA A 373 -17.87 -4.05 -1.91
C ALA A 373 -17.72 -4.64 -3.32
N ALA A 374 -16.59 -4.34 -4.02
CA ALA A 374 -16.30 -4.93 -5.33
C ALA A 374 -16.21 -6.46 -5.25
N ALA A 375 -15.54 -6.99 -4.21
CA ALA A 375 -15.42 -8.42 -4.00
C ALA A 375 -16.80 -9.07 -3.74
N ALA A 376 -17.64 -8.45 -2.91
CA ALA A 376 -18.97 -8.94 -2.59
C ALA A 376 -19.88 -8.98 -3.83
N LEU A 377 -19.91 -7.89 -4.60
CA LEU A 377 -20.66 -7.84 -5.88
C LEU A 377 -20.07 -8.83 -6.89
N GLY A 378 -18.75 -8.99 -6.92
CA GLY A 378 -18.05 -9.96 -7.77
C GLY A 378 -18.36 -11.42 -7.46
N LEU A 379 -18.67 -11.74 -6.20
CA LEU A 379 -19.16 -13.02 -5.74
C LEU A 379 -20.66 -13.23 -6.03
N GLY A 380 -21.36 -12.18 -6.51
CA GLY A 380 -22.80 -12.22 -6.79
C GLY A 380 -23.68 -12.01 -5.56
N LEU A 381 -23.13 -11.41 -4.47
CA LEU A 381 -23.95 -11.07 -3.31
C LEU A 381 -24.95 -9.97 -3.66
N PRO A 382 -26.17 -9.97 -3.05
CA PRO A 382 -27.19 -8.97 -3.33
C PRO A 382 -26.72 -7.55 -3.02
N ARG A 383 -26.97 -6.60 -3.91
CA ARG A 383 -26.64 -5.18 -3.72
C ARG A 383 -27.12 -4.62 -2.37
N ALA A 384 -28.35 -4.95 -1.97
CA ALA A 384 -28.90 -4.51 -0.70
C ALA A 384 -28.07 -5.00 0.51
N ALA A 385 -27.58 -6.25 0.46
CA ALA A 385 -26.73 -6.79 1.51
C ALA A 385 -25.34 -6.13 1.53
N VAL A 386 -24.81 -5.74 0.37
CA VAL A 386 -23.55 -4.98 0.29
C VAL A 386 -23.71 -3.61 0.93
N VAL A 387 -24.77 -2.88 0.60
CA VAL A 387 -25.06 -1.55 1.17
C VAL A 387 -25.26 -1.65 2.68
N GLU A 388 -26.08 -2.59 3.13
CA GLU A 388 -26.36 -2.79 4.56
C GLU A 388 -25.09 -3.23 5.32
N GLY A 389 -24.30 -4.15 4.75
CA GLY A 389 -23.06 -4.59 5.34
C GLY A 389 -22.03 -3.47 5.47
N LEU A 390 -21.95 -2.56 4.49
CA LEU A 390 -21.09 -1.37 4.57
C LEU A 390 -21.55 -0.43 5.69
N LYS A 391 -22.86 -0.21 5.84
CA LYS A 391 -23.44 0.68 6.87
C LYS A 391 -23.35 0.13 8.28
N THR A 392 -23.24 -1.17 8.45
CA THR A 392 -23.24 -1.83 9.76
C THR A 392 -21.89 -2.38 10.20
N PHE A 393 -20.86 -2.32 9.34
CA PHE A 393 -19.50 -2.73 9.69
C PHE A 393 -18.80 -1.63 10.48
N ALA A 394 -18.81 -1.74 11.80
CA ALA A 394 -18.18 -0.79 12.70
C ALA A 394 -16.70 -1.13 12.97
N PRO A 395 -15.82 -0.12 13.17
CA PRO A 395 -14.43 -0.31 13.59
C PRO A 395 -14.36 -0.51 15.12
N ASP A 396 -15.04 -1.53 15.62
CA ASP A 396 -15.14 -1.86 17.06
C ASP A 396 -14.41 -3.18 17.38
N ASP A 397 -14.30 -3.49 18.68
CA ASP A 397 -13.64 -4.71 19.17
C ASP A 397 -14.35 -6.00 18.77
N ARG A 398 -15.58 -5.92 18.31
CA ARG A 398 -16.39 -7.07 17.88
C ARG A 398 -16.21 -7.40 16.41
N LEU A 399 -16.32 -6.38 15.54
CA LEU A 399 -16.31 -6.57 14.08
C LEU A 399 -14.92 -6.39 13.48
N ASN A 400 -14.12 -5.47 14.03
CA ASN A 400 -12.79 -5.18 13.49
C ASN A 400 -11.77 -4.87 14.61
N PRO A 401 -11.53 -5.81 15.54
CA PRO A 401 -10.67 -5.59 16.70
C PRO A 401 -9.24 -5.17 16.31
N GLY A 402 -8.73 -4.11 16.96
CA GLY A 402 -7.40 -3.57 16.76
C GLY A 402 -7.19 -2.91 15.39
N ARG A 403 -8.24 -2.37 14.80
CA ARG A 403 -8.18 -1.65 13.52
C ARG A 403 -8.97 -0.34 13.63
N MET A 404 -8.26 0.73 13.99
CA MET A 404 -8.82 2.06 14.20
C MET A 404 -9.98 2.05 15.22
N ASN A 405 -9.87 1.25 16.29
CA ASN A 405 -10.87 1.28 17.34
C ASN A 405 -10.72 2.56 18.14
N THR A 406 -11.81 3.33 18.26
CA THR A 406 -11.81 4.63 18.92
C THR A 406 -12.66 4.59 20.17
N TYR A 407 -12.18 5.28 21.21
CA TYR A 407 -12.84 5.37 22.52
C TYR A 407 -12.87 6.82 22.98
N THR A 408 -13.92 7.19 23.72
CA THR A 408 -14.00 8.44 24.48
C THR A 408 -13.77 8.14 25.95
N LEU A 409 -12.73 8.73 26.53
CA LEU A 409 -12.52 8.72 27.98
C LEU A 409 -12.91 10.08 28.56
N ARG A 410 -13.98 10.12 29.39
CA ARG A 410 -14.45 11.30 30.09
C ARG A 410 -13.90 11.30 31.52
N ARG A 411 -13.42 12.46 31.97
CA ARG A 411 -12.93 12.64 33.33
C ARG A 411 -13.98 13.33 34.21
N GLU A 412 -13.73 13.29 35.51
CA GLU A 412 -14.63 13.90 36.53
C GLU A 412 -14.77 15.42 36.37
N ASP A 413 -13.73 16.09 35.86
CA ASP A 413 -13.73 17.53 35.58
C ASP A 413 -14.53 17.92 34.31
N GLY A 414 -15.08 16.93 33.62
CA GLY A 414 -15.83 17.12 32.38
C GLY A 414 -14.96 17.10 31.12
N SER A 415 -13.64 17.08 31.23
CA SER A 415 -12.74 16.93 30.09
C SER A 415 -12.89 15.57 29.41
N ALA A 416 -12.63 15.50 28.11
CA ALA A 416 -12.71 14.27 27.36
C ALA A 416 -11.53 14.13 26.39
N ILE A 417 -10.92 12.96 26.36
CA ILE A 417 -9.89 12.60 25.40
C ILE A 417 -10.37 11.50 24.47
N THR A 418 -9.77 11.43 23.29
CA THR A 418 -9.99 10.32 22.35
C THR A 418 -8.82 9.37 22.43
N VAL A 419 -9.08 8.06 22.55
CA VAL A 419 -8.05 7.03 22.44
C VAL A 419 -8.28 6.24 21.16
N ILE A 420 -7.22 6.01 20.37
CA ILE A 420 -7.26 5.21 19.16
C ILE A 420 -6.33 4.01 19.34
N VAL A 421 -6.85 2.81 19.12
CA VAL A 421 -6.08 1.56 19.15
C VAL A 421 -6.01 0.96 17.76
N ASP A 422 -4.79 0.85 17.22
CA ASP A 422 -4.57 0.32 15.87
C ASP A 422 -3.36 -0.63 15.80
N LEU A 423 -3.40 -1.56 14.86
CA LEU A 423 -2.31 -2.50 14.60
C LEU A 423 -1.25 -1.94 13.63
N ALA A 424 -1.15 -0.64 13.44
CA ALA A 424 -0.11 -0.05 12.60
C ALA A 424 1.26 -0.71 12.88
N HIS A 425 1.98 -1.11 11.84
CA HIS A 425 3.22 -1.88 11.98
C HIS A 425 4.24 -1.59 10.86
N ASN A 426 3.96 -0.60 10.04
CA ASN A 426 4.83 -0.05 8.99
C ASN A 426 4.52 1.44 8.81
N GLU A 427 5.36 2.12 8.03
CA GLU A 427 5.28 3.56 7.81
C GLU A 427 3.88 4.00 7.33
N ALA A 428 3.36 3.41 6.26
CA ALA A 428 2.03 3.75 5.75
C ALA A 428 0.89 3.50 6.76
N GLY A 429 1.03 2.50 7.63
CA GLY A 429 0.10 2.24 8.72
C GLY A 429 0.15 3.33 9.80
N LEU A 430 1.35 3.78 10.16
CA LEU A 430 1.54 4.88 11.11
C LEU A 430 1.01 6.19 10.54
N GLU A 431 1.33 6.52 9.30
CA GLU A 431 0.81 7.72 8.63
C GLU A 431 -0.72 7.75 8.67
N ALA A 432 -1.37 6.63 8.32
CA ALA A 432 -2.83 6.52 8.37
C ALA A 432 -3.40 6.69 9.78
N LEU A 433 -2.74 6.14 10.80
CA LEU A 433 -3.11 6.32 12.20
C LEU A 433 -3.02 7.80 12.60
N MET A 434 -1.93 8.45 12.22
CA MET A 434 -1.70 9.87 12.52
C MET A 434 -2.69 10.78 11.76
N ASP A 435 -3.04 10.47 10.51
CA ASP A 435 -4.06 11.21 9.76
C ASP A 435 -5.41 11.19 10.47
N VAL A 436 -5.81 10.01 10.97
CA VAL A 436 -7.05 9.87 11.76
C VAL A 436 -6.94 10.61 13.08
N ALA A 437 -5.82 10.48 13.80
CA ALA A 437 -5.59 11.17 15.07
C ALA A 437 -5.69 12.69 14.92
N HIS A 438 -5.04 13.26 13.89
CA HIS A 438 -5.13 14.68 13.59
C HIS A 438 -6.53 15.12 13.15
N GLY A 439 -7.27 14.24 12.46
CA GLY A 439 -8.66 14.50 12.05
C GLY A 439 -9.70 14.41 13.17
N LEU A 440 -9.33 13.85 14.32
CA LEU A 440 -10.21 13.73 15.50
C LEU A 440 -9.86 14.70 16.63
N LYS A 441 -8.64 15.29 16.65
CA LYS A 441 -8.27 16.25 17.67
C LYS A 441 -8.94 17.59 17.46
N VAL A 442 -9.38 18.24 18.55
CA VAL A 442 -9.91 19.60 18.44
C VAL A 442 -8.80 20.62 18.17
N PRO A 443 -9.11 21.81 17.59
CA PRO A 443 -8.12 22.85 17.38
C PRO A 443 -7.36 23.22 18.67
N GLY A 444 -6.01 23.24 18.59
CA GLY A 444 -5.14 23.53 19.74
C GLY A 444 -4.80 22.34 20.64
N ALA A 445 -5.48 21.20 20.50
CA ALA A 445 -5.18 19.98 21.23
C ALA A 445 -3.94 19.24 20.65
N GLN A 446 -3.44 18.25 21.38
CA GLN A 446 -2.24 17.49 21.05
C GLN A 446 -2.55 16.05 20.60
N VAL A 447 -1.61 15.47 19.86
CA VAL A 447 -1.58 14.04 19.54
C VAL A 447 -0.48 13.37 20.31
N HIS A 448 -0.83 12.41 21.15
CA HIS A 448 0.09 11.57 21.92
C HIS A 448 0.20 10.20 21.26
N LEU A 449 1.40 9.63 21.14
CA LEU A 449 1.63 8.37 20.43
C LEU A 449 2.37 7.36 21.31
N GLY A 450 1.77 6.18 21.48
CA GLY A 450 2.44 4.97 21.96
C GLY A 450 3.03 4.21 20.78
N LEU A 451 4.35 4.30 20.62
CA LEU A 451 5.11 3.79 19.48
C LEU A 451 5.82 2.47 19.82
N GLY A 452 5.57 1.42 19.06
CA GLY A 452 6.28 0.15 19.24
C GLY A 452 6.17 -0.77 18.05
N LEU A 453 7.24 -1.55 17.79
CA LEU A 453 7.34 -2.44 16.64
C LEU A 453 7.87 -3.82 17.02
N ALA A 454 7.61 -4.79 16.13
CA ALA A 454 8.17 -6.14 16.25
C ALA A 454 9.62 -6.18 15.73
N GLY A 455 10.43 -7.08 16.30
CA GLY A 455 11.87 -7.20 16.01
C GLY A 455 12.23 -7.80 14.67
N ASP A 456 11.27 -8.24 13.87
CA ASP A 456 11.50 -8.75 12.51
C ASP A 456 11.51 -7.64 11.44
N ARG A 457 11.59 -6.38 11.85
CA ARG A 457 11.70 -5.21 10.98
C ARG A 457 13.17 -4.88 10.69
N THR A 458 13.44 -4.34 9.50
CA THR A 458 14.78 -3.83 9.16
C THR A 458 15.10 -2.55 9.93
N ASP A 459 16.38 -2.27 10.13
CA ASP A 459 16.83 -1.08 10.85
C ASP A 459 16.34 0.20 10.18
N ASP A 460 16.45 0.30 8.86
CA ASP A 460 15.98 1.45 8.07
C ASP A 460 14.47 1.70 8.27
N LEU A 461 13.66 0.63 8.37
CA LEU A 461 12.22 0.77 8.61
C LEU A 461 11.93 1.27 10.03
N LEU A 462 12.67 0.78 11.03
CA LEU A 462 12.55 1.27 12.40
C LEU A 462 12.90 2.75 12.50
N GLU A 463 13.98 3.18 11.83
CA GLU A 463 14.41 4.57 11.77
C GLU A 463 13.39 5.46 11.05
N SER A 464 12.87 5.03 9.89
CA SER A 464 11.83 5.75 9.15
C SER A 464 10.56 5.95 9.98
N ILE A 465 10.10 4.91 10.68
CA ILE A 465 8.92 4.99 11.56
C ILE A 465 9.18 5.94 12.74
N GLY A 466 10.38 5.93 13.33
CA GLY A 466 10.77 6.90 14.35
C GLY A 466 10.71 8.34 13.84
N GLU A 467 11.20 8.59 12.63
CA GLU A 467 11.16 9.91 11.98
C GLU A 467 9.72 10.38 11.72
N VAL A 468 8.88 9.53 11.12
CA VAL A 468 7.44 9.84 10.91
C VAL A 468 6.73 10.13 12.22
N ALA A 469 6.97 9.34 13.28
CA ALA A 469 6.40 9.57 14.59
C ALA A 469 6.80 10.94 15.16
N GLY A 470 8.09 11.27 15.09
CA GLY A 470 8.63 12.55 15.59
C GLY A 470 8.10 13.77 14.86
N LEU A 471 7.82 13.65 13.55
CA LEU A 471 7.22 14.72 12.74
C LEU A 471 5.72 14.91 12.95
N ARG A 472 5.02 13.89 13.47
CA ARG A 472 3.56 13.84 13.48
C ARG A 472 2.91 13.86 14.86
N ALA A 473 3.62 13.49 15.91
CA ALA A 473 3.08 13.45 17.28
C ALA A 473 3.71 14.53 18.17
N ASP A 474 2.90 15.09 19.07
CA ASP A 474 3.35 16.13 20.01
C ASP A 474 4.03 15.49 21.23
N ARG A 475 3.61 14.30 21.67
CA ARG A 475 4.24 13.50 22.74
C ARG A 475 4.33 12.05 22.30
N ILE A 476 5.50 11.43 22.51
CA ILE A 476 5.77 10.06 22.12
C ILE A 476 6.33 9.29 23.31
N VAL A 477 5.90 8.04 23.45
CA VAL A 477 6.53 7.05 24.33
C VAL A 477 6.82 5.79 23.53
N ALA A 478 7.93 5.10 23.84
CA ALA A 478 8.15 3.76 23.33
C ALA A 478 7.30 2.76 24.13
N ALA A 479 6.37 2.10 23.46
CA ALA A 479 5.50 1.06 24.01
C ALA A 479 5.91 -0.28 23.42
N HIS A 480 6.83 -1.00 24.08
CA HIS A 480 7.44 -2.20 23.54
C HIS A 480 6.49 -3.41 23.52
N LYS A 481 6.93 -4.46 22.85
CA LYS A 481 6.21 -5.71 22.63
C LYS A 481 7.10 -6.88 22.99
N GLU A 482 7.28 -7.15 24.28
CA GLU A 482 8.22 -8.15 24.79
C GLU A 482 8.12 -9.51 24.06
N HIS A 483 6.91 -9.96 23.75
CA HIS A 483 6.67 -11.24 23.07
C HIS A 483 6.99 -11.23 21.56
N TYR A 484 7.30 -10.06 20.96
CA TYR A 484 7.53 -9.90 19.52
C TYR A 484 8.94 -9.43 19.16
N LEU A 485 9.92 -9.61 20.06
CA LEU A 485 11.33 -9.19 19.83
C LEU A 485 12.03 -9.98 18.72
N ARG A 486 11.57 -11.19 18.41
CA ARG A 486 12.07 -12.00 17.28
C ARG A 486 13.59 -12.19 17.27
N GLY A 487 14.22 -12.31 18.46
CA GLY A 487 15.66 -12.51 18.63
C GLY A 487 16.49 -11.23 18.75
N ARG A 488 15.86 -10.06 18.74
CA ARG A 488 16.49 -8.77 19.06
C ARG A 488 16.19 -8.37 20.51
N THR A 489 16.91 -7.39 21.04
CA THR A 489 16.64 -6.81 22.35
C THR A 489 15.76 -5.55 22.23
N MET A 490 15.02 -5.21 23.28
CA MET A 490 14.26 -3.96 23.32
C MET A 490 15.16 -2.74 23.11
N ALA A 491 16.32 -2.72 23.77
CA ALA A 491 17.29 -1.62 23.64
C ALA A 491 17.79 -1.44 22.19
N GLU A 492 17.97 -2.53 21.47
CA GLU A 492 18.39 -2.48 20.04
C GLU A 492 17.30 -1.88 19.16
N LEU A 493 16.04 -2.34 19.31
CA LEU A 493 14.89 -1.78 18.57
C LEU A 493 14.68 -0.30 18.90
N GLU A 494 14.77 0.05 20.18
CA GLU A 494 14.64 1.43 20.64
C GLU A 494 15.75 2.32 20.11
N GLY A 495 16.99 1.82 20.01
CA GLY A 495 18.11 2.56 19.43
C GLY A 495 17.84 3.05 18.01
N HIS A 496 17.26 2.21 17.15
CA HIS A 496 16.87 2.58 15.79
C HIS A 496 15.68 3.55 15.78
N LEU A 497 14.65 3.32 16.61
CA LEU A 497 13.54 4.26 16.74
C LEU A 497 14.03 5.65 17.18
N ARG A 498 14.92 5.72 18.17
CA ARG A 498 15.52 6.99 18.64
C ARG A 498 16.37 7.67 17.57
N THR A 499 17.05 6.91 16.71
CA THR A 499 17.78 7.47 15.56
C THR A 499 16.82 8.19 14.62
N GLY A 500 15.67 7.59 14.30
CA GLY A 500 14.64 8.26 13.49
C GLY A 500 14.01 9.46 14.17
N LEU A 501 13.66 9.35 15.45
CA LEU A 501 13.12 10.45 16.26
C LEU A 501 14.08 11.65 16.31
N ALA A 502 15.39 11.41 16.43
CA ALA A 502 16.38 12.45 16.44
C ALA A 502 16.45 13.22 15.10
N ARG A 503 16.22 12.55 13.96
CA ARG A 503 16.10 13.25 12.65
C ARG A 503 14.91 14.21 12.61
N ALA A 504 13.84 13.89 13.31
CA ALA A 504 12.69 14.77 13.47
C ALA A 504 12.84 15.83 14.58
N GLY A 505 13.99 15.87 15.26
CA GLY A 505 14.27 16.85 16.32
C GLY A 505 13.79 16.43 17.71
N VAL A 506 13.34 15.19 17.90
CA VAL A 506 12.94 14.67 19.21
C VAL A 506 14.16 14.09 19.92
N ALA A 507 14.54 14.70 21.07
CA ALA A 507 15.79 14.39 21.75
C ALA A 507 15.70 13.12 22.61
N ASP A 508 14.59 12.91 23.31
CA ASP A 508 14.40 11.79 24.24
C ASP A 508 12.93 11.43 24.38
N ILE A 509 12.64 10.16 24.66
CA ILE A 509 11.31 9.63 24.93
C ILE A 509 11.37 8.64 26.11
N GLU A 510 10.28 8.55 26.86
CA GLU A 510 10.09 7.52 27.88
C GLU A 510 9.82 6.16 27.23
N SER A 511 10.25 5.07 27.86
CA SER A 511 10.10 3.71 27.36
C SER A 511 9.37 2.82 28.36
N TYR A 512 8.46 2.01 27.84
CA TYR A 512 7.64 1.06 28.61
C TYR A 512 7.73 -0.33 27.98
N GLU A 513 7.79 -1.36 28.80
CA GLU A 513 7.98 -2.76 28.38
C GLU A 513 6.77 -3.31 27.61
N THR A 514 5.58 -2.71 27.83
CA THR A 514 4.31 -3.19 27.27
C THR A 514 3.52 -2.07 26.60
N GLU A 515 2.62 -2.45 25.71
CA GLU A 515 1.71 -1.54 25.02
C GLU A 515 0.75 -0.86 26.01
N LEU A 516 0.24 -1.66 26.98
CA LEU A 516 -0.63 -1.13 28.04
C LEU A 516 0.12 -0.15 28.95
N GLY A 517 1.38 -0.45 29.32
CA GLY A 517 2.21 0.46 30.12
C GLY A 517 2.41 1.81 29.44
N GLY A 518 2.67 1.82 28.12
CA GLY A 518 2.78 3.03 27.34
C GLY A 518 1.46 3.85 27.31
N LEU A 519 0.32 3.18 27.16
CA LEU A 519 -0.99 3.84 27.23
C LEU A 519 -1.27 4.45 28.61
N GLN A 520 -0.97 3.70 29.68
CA GLN A 520 -1.12 4.16 31.05
C GLN A 520 -0.27 5.38 31.39
N ALA A 521 0.87 5.56 30.72
CA ALA A 521 1.71 6.72 30.87
C ALA A 521 1.21 7.95 30.07
N LEU A 522 0.60 7.71 28.90
CA LEU A 522 0.13 8.80 28.05
C LEU A 522 -1.19 9.40 28.53
N VAL A 523 -2.15 8.56 28.92
CA VAL A 523 -3.52 8.99 29.26
C VAL A 523 -3.59 10.02 30.39
N PRO A 524 -2.87 9.89 31.53
CA PRO A 524 -2.96 10.90 32.59
C PRO A 524 -2.46 12.29 32.22
N GLY A 525 -1.52 12.37 31.26
CA GLY A 525 -0.92 13.63 30.81
C GLY A 525 -1.67 14.31 29.66
N ALA A 526 -2.67 13.66 29.09
CA ALA A 526 -3.49 14.23 28.00
C ALA A 526 -4.51 15.21 28.55
N SER A 527 -4.78 16.28 27.83
CA SER A 527 -5.72 17.36 28.14
C SER A 527 -7.04 17.20 27.39
N ASP A 528 -8.01 18.09 27.66
CA ASP A 528 -9.30 18.08 26.95
C ASP A 528 -9.11 18.22 25.44
N GLY A 529 -9.78 17.36 24.69
CA GLY A 529 -9.71 17.31 23.21
C GLY A 529 -8.47 16.67 22.63
N ASP A 530 -7.49 16.22 23.44
CA ASP A 530 -6.32 15.50 22.97
C ASP A 530 -6.68 14.12 22.41
N VAL A 531 -5.84 13.61 21.53
CA VAL A 531 -5.93 12.27 20.98
C VAL A 531 -4.71 11.45 21.40
N VAL A 532 -4.95 10.30 22.01
CA VAL A 532 -3.93 9.32 22.36
C VAL A 532 -4.01 8.15 21.38
N ALA A 533 -3.04 8.01 20.51
CA ALA A 533 -2.94 6.92 19.54
C ALA A 533 -1.98 5.84 20.04
N LEU A 534 -2.38 4.57 19.97
CA LEU A 534 -1.57 3.43 20.39
C LEU A 534 -1.39 2.43 19.25
N MET A 535 -0.14 2.12 18.91
CA MET A 535 0.22 1.00 18.03
C MET A 535 0.17 -0.31 18.82
N CYS A 536 -0.97 -1.01 18.80
CA CYS A 536 -1.24 -2.18 19.63
C CYS A 536 -1.34 -3.47 18.83
N HIS A 537 -0.48 -4.44 19.11
CA HIS A 537 -0.43 -5.74 18.45
C HIS A 537 -0.79 -6.91 19.39
N ALA A 538 -0.18 -6.92 20.57
CA ALA A 538 -0.22 -8.07 21.49
C ALA A 538 -1.31 -7.94 22.56
N GLU A 539 -1.47 -6.75 23.14
CA GLU A 539 -2.24 -6.52 24.35
C GLU A 539 -3.63 -5.90 24.10
N ARG A 540 -4.21 -6.10 22.91
CA ARG A 540 -5.52 -5.50 22.53
C ARG A 540 -6.61 -5.75 23.55
N THR A 541 -6.71 -6.99 24.06
CA THR A 541 -7.71 -7.37 25.05
C THR A 541 -7.46 -6.68 26.40
N GLN A 542 -6.20 -6.61 26.83
CA GLN A 542 -5.80 -5.95 28.08
C GLN A 542 -6.02 -4.43 28.00
N VAL A 543 -5.68 -3.85 26.87
CA VAL A 543 -5.90 -2.41 26.58
C VAL A 543 -7.39 -2.08 26.58
N ALA A 544 -8.23 -2.86 25.91
CA ALA A 544 -9.69 -2.67 25.90
C ALA A 544 -10.30 -2.82 27.31
N ALA A 545 -9.88 -3.84 28.07
CA ALA A 545 -10.33 -4.04 29.43
C ALA A 545 -9.92 -2.87 30.33
N TRP A 546 -8.66 -2.41 30.26
CA TRP A 546 -8.21 -1.26 31.03
C TRP A 546 -8.96 0.03 30.67
N LEU A 547 -9.21 0.29 29.40
CA LEU A 547 -10.00 1.45 28.97
C LEU A 547 -11.42 1.40 29.53
N ALA A 548 -12.04 0.23 29.52
CA ALA A 548 -13.37 0.04 30.12
C ALA A 548 -13.35 0.29 31.64
N ASP A 549 -12.32 -0.20 32.36
CA ASP A 549 -12.14 0.04 33.79
C ASP A 549 -11.91 1.54 34.11
N GLN A 550 -11.33 2.30 33.19
CA GLN A 550 -11.21 3.76 33.31
C GLN A 550 -12.50 4.50 32.93
N GLY A 551 -13.58 3.80 32.56
CA GLY A 551 -14.85 4.41 32.16
C GLY A 551 -14.85 4.91 30.71
N ALA A 552 -13.90 4.50 29.89
CA ALA A 552 -13.92 4.81 28.46
C ALA A 552 -15.08 4.09 27.75
N THR A 553 -15.72 4.76 26.83
CA THR A 553 -16.77 4.21 25.98
C THR A 553 -16.27 4.07 24.55
N ALA A 554 -16.51 2.94 23.91
CA ALA A 554 -16.24 2.76 22.49
C ALA A 554 -17.12 3.74 21.68
N ASP A 555 -16.50 4.42 20.72
CA ASP A 555 -17.20 5.40 19.89
C ASP A 555 -18.07 4.70 18.83
N GLY A 556 -19.33 5.07 18.81
CA GLY A 556 -20.23 4.76 17.70
C GLY A 556 -20.04 5.71 16.49
N PRO A 557 -20.69 5.42 15.34
CA PRO A 557 -20.58 6.25 14.15
C PRO A 557 -20.97 7.73 14.38
N GLU A 558 -21.96 7.98 15.23
CA GLU A 558 -22.40 9.35 15.57
C GLU A 558 -21.41 10.07 16.47
N ASP A 559 -20.73 9.36 17.37
CA ASP A 559 -19.68 9.92 18.22
C ASP A 559 -18.50 10.37 17.38
N ILE A 560 -18.06 9.51 16.45
CA ILE A 560 -17.00 9.82 15.49
C ILE A 560 -17.39 11.02 14.64
N ARG A 561 -18.62 11.06 14.11
CA ARG A 561 -19.12 12.20 13.32
C ARG A 561 -19.08 13.51 14.12
N ARG A 562 -19.51 13.49 15.39
CA ARG A 562 -19.43 14.68 16.27
C ARG A 562 -17.99 15.12 16.51
N LYS A 563 -17.07 14.19 16.75
CA LYS A 563 -15.64 14.50 16.92
C LYS A 563 -15.05 15.12 15.66
N VAL A 564 -15.34 14.56 14.48
CA VAL A 564 -14.90 15.10 13.20
C VAL A 564 -15.43 16.51 12.96
N VAL A 565 -16.69 16.78 13.30
CA VAL A 565 -17.28 18.13 13.20
C VAL A 565 -16.63 19.08 14.19
N ALA A 566 -16.38 18.64 15.43
CA ALA A 566 -15.68 19.45 16.44
C ALA A 566 -14.22 19.73 16.05
N ALA A 567 -13.51 18.73 15.53
CA ALA A 567 -12.16 18.89 15.00
C ALA A 567 -12.11 19.80 13.78
N ARG A 568 -13.15 19.76 12.95
CA ARG A 568 -13.41 20.70 11.86
C ARG A 568 -14.01 22.01 12.37
N GLY A 569 -13.67 22.49 13.54
CA GLY A 569 -13.95 23.87 13.98
C GLY A 569 -13.55 24.90 12.91
N GLU A 570 -12.82 24.46 11.90
CA GLU A 570 -12.65 25.04 10.57
C GLU A 570 -13.97 25.16 9.76
N HIS A 571 -15.00 24.34 9.99
CA HIS A 571 -16.20 24.35 9.13
C HIS A 571 -17.03 25.61 9.33
N GLU A 572 -17.13 26.09 10.56
CA GLU A 572 -17.76 27.38 10.83
C GLU A 572 -16.91 28.52 10.26
N LEU A 573 -15.58 28.43 10.38
CA LEU A 573 -14.66 29.40 9.80
C LEU A 573 -14.71 29.38 8.27
N GLU A 574 -14.66 28.23 7.62
CA GLU A 574 -14.80 28.12 6.16
C GLU A 574 -16.17 28.58 5.67
N SER A 575 -17.26 28.33 6.43
CA SER A 575 -18.58 28.88 6.10
C SER A 575 -18.62 30.40 6.22
N GLN A 576 -17.96 30.98 7.23
CA GLN A 576 -17.84 32.43 7.40
C GLN A 576 -16.97 33.04 6.29
N ILE A 577 -15.87 32.36 5.89
CA ILE A 577 -15.03 32.76 4.75
C ILE A 577 -15.82 32.66 3.44
N ALA A 578 -16.58 31.59 3.23
CA ALA A 578 -17.41 31.44 2.02
C ALA A 578 -18.44 32.59 1.94
N ALA A 579 -19.12 32.90 3.04
CA ALA A 579 -20.08 34.01 3.11
C ALA A 579 -19.41 35.37 2.84
N LEU A 580 -18.14 35.54 3.23
CA LEU A 580 -17.39 36.75 2.94
C LEU A 580 -17.19 36.93 1.41
N TRP A 581 -16.95 35.86 0.66
CA TRP A 581 -16.76 35.89 -0.79
C TRP A 581 -18.09 35.92 -1.59
N GLU A 582 -19.25 35.80 -0.94
CA GLU A 582 -20.56 36.02 -1.51
C GLU A 582 -20.99 37.52 -1.49
N LEU A 583 -20.24 38.38 -0.78
CA LEU A 583 -20.50 39.81 -0.73
C LEU A 583 -20.05 40.47 -2.07
N ASP A 584 -20.97 41.17 -2.72
CA ASP A 584 -20.70 41.88 -3.97
C ASP A 584 -19.93 43.20 -3.77
N ASP A 585 -20.13 43.85 -2.59
CA ASP A 585 -19.45 45.12 -2.26
C ASP A 585 -18.09 44.89 -1.65
N ASP A 586 -17.06 45.47 -2.27
CA ASP A 586 -15.67 45.30 -1.86
C ASP A 586 -15.36 45.86 -0.47
N GLU A 587 -15.92 47.01 -0.07
CA GLU A 587 -15.67 47.58 1.25
C GLU A 587 -16.41 46.77 2.32
N GLU A 588 -17.61 46.28 2.06
CA GLU A 588 -18.36 45.40 2.95
C GLU A 588 -17.56 44.08 3.16
N ARG A 589 -17.00 43.51 2.11
CA ARG A 589 -16.16 42.31 2.17
C ARG A 589 -14.89 42.55 3.00
N ILE A 590 -14.21 43.69 2.80
CA ILE A 590 -13.02 44.06 3.56
C ILE A 590 -13.34 44.25 5.04
N ASP A 591 -14.46 44.89 5.37
CA ASP A 591 -14.84 45.12 6.76
C ASP A 591 -15.27 43.80 7.45
N ALA A 592 -15.94 42.90 6.75
CA ALA A 592 -16.24 41.55 7.22
C ALA A 592 -14.95 40.74 7.45
N ALA A 593 -13.95 40.82 6.53
CA ALA A 593 -12.67 40.16 6.69
C ALA A 593 -11.87 40.70 7.89
N LYS A 594 -11.91 42.03 8.15
CA LYS A 594 -11.32 42.65 9.35
C LYS A 594 -11.99 42.16 10.63
N ALA A 595 -13.33 42.10 10.65
CA ALA A 595 -14.09 41.60 11.79
C ALA A 595 -13.76 40.15 12.09
N LEU A 596 -13.69 39.32 11.05
CA LEU A 596 -13.34 37.90 11.15
C LEU A 596 -11.91 37.72 11.70
N ARG A 597 -10.92 38.47 11.18
CA ARG A 597 -9.54 38.49 11.70
C ARG A 597 -9.49 38.91 13.18
N THR A 598 -10.32 39.87 13.57
CA THR A 598 -10.36 40.35 14.98
C THR A 598 -10.90 39.29 15.93
N SER A 599 -11.79 38.38 15.45
CA SER A 599 -12.37 37.31 16.26
C SER A 599 -11.36 36.19 16.55
N ARG A 600 -10.32 36.04 15.73
CA ARG A 600 -9.23 35.04 15.87
C ARG A 600 -7.86 35.68 15.59
N PRO A 601 -7.31 36.45 16.54
CA PRO A 601 -6.03 37.13 16.36
C PRO A 601 -4.89 36.13 16.13
N GLY A 602 -4.07 36.38 15.09
CA GLY A 602 -2.90 35.56 14.79
C GLY A 602 -3.19 34.35 13.88
N ASP A 603 -4.41 34.12 13.44
CA ASP A 603 -4.73 33.07 12.46
C ASP A 603 -4.19 33.48 11.06
N PRO A 604 -3.16 32.78 10.52
CA PRO A 604 -2.58 33.17 9.24
C PRO A 604 -3.55 33.04 8.06
N ARG A 605 -4.60 32.18 8.19
CA ARG A 605 -5.64 32.04 7.17
C ARG A 605 -6.48 33.32 7.08
N LEU A 606 -6.85 33.93 8.18
CA LEU A 606 -7.64 35.17 8.20
C LEU A 606 -6.83 36.40 7.79
N VAL A 607 -5.54 36.40 8.05
CA VAL A 607 -4.62 37.42 7.48
C VAL A 607 -4.59 37.32 5.96
N TYR A 608 -4.53 36.10 5.42
CA TYR A 608 -4.58 35.83 3.99
C TYR A 608 -5.93 36.27 3.36
N GLU A 609 -7.08 35.98 4.00
CA GLU A 609 -8.38 36.38 3.47
C GLU A 609 -8.58 37.90 3.43
N LEU A 610 -8.06 38.61 4.44
CA LEU A 610 -8.07 40.07 4.41
C LEU A 610 -7.16 40.60 3.30
N ALA A 611 -5.96 40.03 3.11
CA ALA A 611 -5.09 40.38 2.01
C ALA A 611 -5.75 40.17 0.64
N ALA A 612 -6.38 39.02 0.45
CA ALA A 612 -7.09 38.67 -0.78
C ALA A 612 -8.29 39.60 -1.05
N SER A 613 -9.02 40.00 0.01
CA SER A 613 -10.15 40.95 -0.11
C SER A 613 -9.67 42.34 -0.54
N LEU A 614 -8.55 42.82 0.00
CA LEU A 614 -7.91 44.08 -0.40
C LEU A 614 -7.39 44.03 -1.84
N ASP A 615 -6.75 42.94 -2.21
CA ASP A 615 -6.23 42.70 -3.56
C ASP A 615 -7.36 42.70 -4.61
N ALA A 616 -8.46 42.02 -4.33
CA ALA A 616 -9.66 41.98 -5.18
C ALA A 616 -10.31 43.37 -5.33
N ALA A 617 -10.16 44.23 -4.33
CA ALA A 617 -10.65 45.62 -4.35
C ALA A 617 -9.69 46.61 -5.01
N GLY A 618 -8.57 46.14 -5.64
CA GLY A 618 -7.57 46.97 -6.27
C GLY A 618 -6.69 47.75 -5.27
N ARG A 619 -6.58 47.25 -4.03
CA ARG A 619 -5.77 47.82 -2.94
C ARG A 619 -4.49 46.99 -2.71
N GLU A 620 -3.81 46.65 -3.79
CA GLU A 620 -2.66 45.73 -3.80
C GLU A 620 -1.53 46.21 -2.87
N LYS A 621 -1.30 47.52 -2.72
CA LYS A 621 -0.30 48.04 -1.80
C LYS A 621 -0.58 47.66 -0.34
N ASP A 622 -1.86 47.67 0.06
CA ASP A 622 -2.27 47.32 1.41
C ASP A 622 -2.23 45.79 1.61
N ALA A 623 -2.43 45.02 0.54
CA ALA A 623 -2.43 43.56 0.56
C ALA A 623 -1.04 42.93 0.71
N ILE A 624 0.02 43.55 0.12
CA ILE A 624 1.38 42.98 0.06
C ILE A 624 1.91 42.61 1.45
N ASP A 625 1.82 43.51 2.43
CA ASP A 625 2.37 43.26 3.75
C ASP A 625 1.56 42.17 4.50
N LEU A 626 0.26 42.14 4.29
CA LEU A 626 -0.60 41.08 4.86
C LEU A 626 -0.32 39.70 4.25
N TYR A 627 -0.06 39.59 2.94
CA TYR A 627 0.40 38.34 2.35
C TYR A 627 1.70 37.86 2.95
N ARG A 628 2.67 38.77 3.13
CA ARG A 628 3.95 38.48 3.81
C ARG A 628 3.76 38.01 5.24
N ASP A 629 2.88 38.70 5.99
CA ASP A 629 2.57 38.36 7.38
C ASP A 629 1.90 36.98 7.47
N ALA A 630 0.94 36.66 6.58
CA ALA A 630 0.28 35.37 6.53
C ALA A 630 1.29 34.23 6.26
N LEU A 631 2.20 34.45 5.29
CA LEU A 631 3.24 33.49 4.93
C LEU A 631 4.25 33.29 6.08
N ALA A 632 4.68 34.37 6.72
CA ALA A 632 5.61 34.34 7.86
C ALA A 632 4.99 33.68 9.10
N SER A 633 3.66 33.80 9.26
CA SER A 633 2.90 33.20 10.37
C SER A 633 2.53 31.74 10.14
N GLY A 634 3.03 31.09 9.08
CA GLY A 634 2.84 29.66 8.86
C GLY A 634 1.57 29.29 8.12
N LEU A 635 1.11 30.10 7.18
CA LEU A 635 -0.02 29.80 6.30
C LEU A 635 0.20 28.44 5.59
N ARG A 636 -0.79 27.52 5.71
CA ARG A 636 -0.73 26.17 5.17
C ARG A 636 -1.20 26.08 3.73
N GLU A 637 -0.84 24.99 3.05
CA GLU A 637 -1.42 24.63 1.75
C GLU A 637 -2.93 24.34 1.87
N PRO A 638 -3.74 24.64 0.85
CA PRO A 638 -3.41 25.18 -0.48
C PRO A 638 -3.26 26.72 -0.51
N HIS A 639 -3.47 27.42 0.60
CA HIS A 639 -3.49 28.89 0.62
C HIS A 639 -2.08 29.49 0.58
N ARG A 640 -1.07 28.76 1.05
CA ARG A 640 0.32 29.21 1.02
C ARG A 640 0.81 29.50 -0.40
N HIS A 641 0.62 28.59 -1.34
CA HIS A 641 1.04 28.84 -2.73
C HIS A 641 0.17 29.89 -3.42
N ARG A 642 -1.15 29.94 -3.10
CA ARG A 642 -2.06 30.98 -3.61
C ARG A 642 -1.63 32.37 -3.15
N ALA A 643 -1.30 32.51 -1.86
CA ALA A 643 -0.77 33.76 -1.31
C ALA A 643 0.52 34.22 -2.01
N ARG A 644 1.42 33.30 -2.35
CA ARG A 644 2.66 33.62 -3.08
C ARG A 644 2.39 34.08 -4.50
N ILE A 645 1.42 33.47 -5.20
CA ILE A 645 0.99 33.90 -6.55
C ILE A 645 0.38 35.31 -6.47
N GLN A 646 -0.56 35.53 -5.53
CA GLN A 646 -1.25 36.80 -5.37
C GLN A 646 -0.28 37.90 -4.93
N LEU A 647 0.65 37.62 -3.99
CA LEU A 647 1.72 38.52 -3.60
C LEU A 647 2.55 38.94 -4.83
N ALA A 648 2.95 37.99 -5.66
CA ALA A 648 3.71 38.29 -6.87
C ALA A 648 2.90 39.15 -7.85
N SER A 649 1.60 38.88 -8.02
CA SER A 649 0.70 39.70 -8.82
C SER A 649 0.62 41.14 -8.30
N SER A 650 0.41 41.32 -6.98
CA SER A 650 0.34 42.63 -6.34
C SER A 650 1.68 43.37 -6.43
N LEU A 651 2.81 42.67 -6.27
CA LEU A 651 4.16 43.28 -6.48
C LEU A 651 4.33 43.76 -7.91
N ARG A 652 3.92 43.01 -8.90
CA ARG A 652 3.99 43.39 -10.30
C ARG A 652 3.19 44.66 -10.59
N VAL A 653 1.94 44.72 -10.18
CA VAL A 653 1.03 45.85 -10.41
C VAL A 653 1.53 47.10 -9.67
N THR A 654 2.16 46.95 -8.54
CA THR A 654 2.71 48.08 -7.73
C THR A 654 4.12 48.54 -8.16
N GLY A 655 4.62 48.04 -9.32
CA GLY A 655 5.86 48.50 -9.93
C GLY A 655 7.12 47.77 -9.47
N GLN A 656 6.99 46.55 -8.97
CA GLN A 656 8.08 45.65 -8.58
C GLN A 656 8.11 44.35 -9.40
N PRO A 657 8.08 44.43 -10.76
CA PRO A 657 7.90 43.24 -11.61
C PRO A 657 9.09 42.27 -11.55
N ASP A 658 10.32 42.73 -11.32
CA ASP A 658 11.47 41.84 -11.16
C ASP A 658 11.39 40.96 -9.93
N LEU A 659 10.90 41.52 -8.79
CA LEU A 659 10.69 40.76 -7.58
C LEU A 659 9.55 39.76 -7.74
N ALA A 660 8.47 40.16 -8.42
CA ALA A 660 7.38 39.29 -8.79
C ALA A 660 7.84 38.10 -9.64
N HIS A 661 8.64 38.38 -10.67
CA HIS A 661 9.20 37.35 -11.55
C HIS A 661 10.10 36.38 -10.79
N SER A 662 10.96 36.85 -9.90
CA SER A 662 11.83 36.00 -9.08
C SER A 662 11.01 35.04 -8.20
N LEU A 663 9.98 35.55 -7.52
CA LEU A 663 9.08 34.76 -6.68
C LEU A 663 8.31 33.70 -7.49
N LEU A 664 7.83 34.06 -8.68
CA LEU A 664 7.12 33.13 -9.54
C LEU A 664 8.03 32.09 -10.19
N THR A 665 9.29 32.44 -10.45
CA THR A 665 10.30 31.49 -10.92
C THR A 665 10.59 30.42 -9.85
N GLU A 666 10.73 30.82 -8.58
CA GLU A 666 10.87 29.89 -7.46
C GLU A 666 9.64 28.97 -7.35
N LEU A 667 8.43 29.52 -7.44
CA LEU A 667 7.18 28.75 -7.43
C LEU A 667 7.06 27.78 -8.61
N SER A 668 7.52 28.18 -9.80
CA SER A 668 7.52 27.31 -11.00
C SER A 668 8.42 26.08 -10.79
N HIS A 669 9.58 26.24 -10.12
CA HIS A 669 10.44 25.11 -9.77
C HIS A 669 9.80 24.16 -8.73
N GLU A 670 9.09 24.73 -7.75
CA GLU A 670 8.39 23.93 -6.73
C GLU A 670 7.15 23.20 -7.31
N ARG A 671 6.47 23.78 -8.29
CA ARG A 671 5.23 23.28 -8.91
C ARG A 671 5.27 23.35 -10.42
N PRO A 672 6.09 22.51 -11.06
CA PRO A 672 6.23 22.52 -12.51
C PRO A 672 4.91 22.18 -13.21
N GLY A 673 4.60 22.89 -14.29
CA GLY A 673 3.40 22.68 -15.11
C GLY A 673 2.14 23.40 -14.60
N SER A 674 2.23 24.28 -13.60
CA SER A 674 1.09 25.10 -13.17
C SER A 674 0.85 26.26 -14.15
N VAL A 675 -0.22 26.17 -14.94
CA VAL A 675 -0.60 27.22 -15.94
C VAL A 675 -0.72 28.59 -15.28
N ALA A 676 -1.31 28.69 -14.09
CA ALA A 676 -1.47 29.96 -13.39
C ALA A 676 -0.11 30.59 -13.02
N ILE A 677 0.83 29.81 -12.48
CA ILE A 677 2.15 30.28 -12.13
C ILE A 677 2.90 30.77 -13.36
N GLU A 678 2.89 29.98 -14.44
CA GLU A 678 3.59 30.34 -15.68
C GLU A 678 2.96 31.57 -16.36
N ALA A 679 1.65 31.73 -16.35
CA ALA A 679 0.97 32.89 -16.86
C ALA A 679 1.35 34.17 -16.07
N PHE A 680 1.33 34.14 -14.75
CA PHE A 680 1.74 35.29 -13.95
C PHE A 680 3.24 35.56 -14.07
N ARG A 681 4.10 34.53 -14.22
CA ARG A 681 5.54 34.69 -14.47
C ARG A 681 5.80 35.39 -15.79
N ALA A 682 5.12 34.99 -16.84
CA ALA A 682 5.22 35.65 -18.15
C ALA A 682 4.77 37.11 -18.11
N LEU A 683 3.66 37.43 -17.40
CA LEU A 683 3.23 38.82 -17.20
C LEU A 683 4.28 39.64 -16.44
N ALA A 684 4.90 39.08 -15.42
CA ALA A 684 5.96 39.74 -14.68
C ALA A 684 7.23 39.96 -15.52
N ALA A 685 7.60 38.98 -16.36
CA ALA A 685 8.70 39.11 -17.32
C ALA A 685 8.41 40.20 -18.36
N TYR A 686 7.19 40.30 -18.87
CA TYR A 686 6.77 41.34 -19.80
C TYR A 686 6.93 42.75 -19.19
N ASP A 687 6.40 42.94 -17.96
CA ASP A 687 6.47 44.23 -17.27
C ASP A 687 7.91 44.61 -16.83
N SER A 688 8.80 43.59 -16.73
CA SER A 688 10.25 43.79 -16.51
C SER A 688 11.02 44.11 -17.80
N GLY A 689 10.35 44.29 -18.94
CA GLY A 689 10.95 44.54 -20.25
C GLY A 689 11.48 43.31 -20.96
N ARG A 690 11.22 42.10 -20.47
CA ARG A 690 11.62 40.81 -21.07
C ARG A 690 10.50 40.19 -21.89
N ALA A 691 9.98 41.00 -22.87
CA ALA A 691 8.80 40.59 -23.64
C ALA A 691 9.00 39.31 -24.50
N ALA A 692 10.21 39.13 -25.03
CA ALA A 692 10.55 37.93 -25.78
C ALA A 692 10.52 36.66 -24.94
N GLU A 693 11.09 36.71 -23.74
CA GLU A 693 11.04 35.63 -22.76
C GLU A 693 9.59 35.32 -22.36
N ALA A 694 8.80 36.35 -22.06
CA ALA A 694 7.39 36.20 -21.70
C ALA A 694 6.56 35.45 -22.77
N VAL A 695 6.75 35.79 -24.05
CA VAL A 695 6.07 35.13 -25.15
C VAL A 695 6.54 33.69 -25.31
N ALA A 696 7.84 33.44 -25.20
CA ALA A 696 8.41 32.10 -25.28
C ALA A 696 7.86 31.18 -24.18
N ASP A 697 7.80 31.67 -22.95
CA ASP A 697 7.27 30.91 -21.82
C ASP A 697 5.79 30.58 -21.94
N LEU A 698 4.98 31.53 -22.46
CA LEU A 698 3.56 31.27 -22.72
C LEU A 698 3.37 30.26 -23.85
N VAL A 699 4.17 30.31 -24.92
CA VAL A 699 4.12 29.34 -26.02
C VAL A 699 4.45 27.92 -25.47
N ASP A 700 5.51 27.78 -24.71
CA ASP A 700 5.89 26.48 -24.14
C ASP A 700 4.83 25.95 -23.17
N THR A 701 4.24 26.84 -22.36
CA THR A 701 3.14 26.47 -21.45
C THR A 701 1.91 26.00 -22.22
N LEU A 702 1.50 26.71 -23.26
CA LEU A 702 0.39 26.32 -24.11
C LEU A 702 0.63 24.96 -24.77
N LEU A 703 1.83 24.75 -25.31
CA LEU A 703 2.20 23.48 -25.97
C LEU A 703 2.23 22.30 -24.99
N HIS A 704 2.65 22.56 -23.74
CA HIS A 704 2.65 21.52 -22.72
C HIS A 704 1.23 21.02 -22.37
N HIS A 705 0.24 21.90 -22.48
CA HIS A 705 -1.15 21.60 -22.14
C HIS A 705 -2.05 21.35 -23.36
N ALA A 706 -1.53 21.57 -24.59
CA ALA A 706 -2.28 21.35 -25.81
C ALA A 706 -2.48 19.85 -26.07
N GLY A 707 -3.72 19.46 -26.38
CA GLY A 707 -4.10 18.09 -26.73
C GLY A 707 -4.77 17.98 -28.11
N ASP A 708 -4.89 19.07 -28.84
CA ASP A 708 -5.48 19.10 -30.16
C ASP A 708 -4.47 18.73 -31.27
N GLU A 709 -4.99 18.19 -32.37
CA GLU A 709 -4.17 17.68 -33.49
C GLU A 709 -3.31 18.75 -34.15
N ASP A 710 -3.84 19.97 -34.27
CA ASP A 710 -3.13 21.09 -34.91
C ASP A 710 -1.94 21.52 -34.05
N SER A 711 -2.14 21.71 -32.74
CA SER A 711 -1.06 22.06 -31.79
C SER A 711 0.04 21.01 -31.80
N LEU A 712 -0.29 19.72 -31.78
CA LEU A 712 0.67 18.63 -31.85
C LEU A 712 1.44 18.60 -33.18
N SER A 713 0.77 18.91 -34.29
CA SER A 713 1.40 18.95 -35.62
C SER A 713 2.45 20.04 -35.74
N TYR A 714 2.23 21.21 -35.12
CA TYR A 714 3.15 22.35 -35.13
C TYR A 714 4.09 22.46 -33.96
N GLN A 715 3.99 21.55 -32.95
CA GLN A 715 4.71 21.60 -31.69
C GLN A 715 6.22 21.84 -31.86
N ARG A 716 6.87 21.10 -32.79
CA ARG A 716 8.30 21.23 -33.04
C ARG A 716 8.70 22.63 -33.55
N ALA A 717 7.91 23.20 -34.43
CA ALA A 717 8.16 24.52 -35.00
C ALA A 717 7.96 25.62 -33.93
N LEU A 718 6.90 25.50 -33.14
CA LEU A 718 6.57 26.46 -32.09
C LEU A 718 7.61 26.46 -30.99
N HIS A 719 8.12 25.30 -30.54
CA HIS A 719 9.24 25.20 -29.60
C HIS A 719 10.53 25.83 -30.18
N ALA A 720 10.80 25.64 -31.46
CA ALA A 720 11.97 26.26 -32.09
C ALA A 720 11.84 27.80 -32.13
N TYR A 721 10.64 28.34 -32.41
CA TYR A 721 10.41 29.80 -32.36
C TYR A 721 10.47 30.36 -30.94
N ALA A 722 9.94 29.63 -29.95
CA ALA A 722 10.08 30.02 -28.54
C ALA A 722 11.56 30.06 -28.08
N ALA A 723 12.37 29.10 -28.52
CA ALA A 723 13.81 29.10 -28.25
C ALA A 723 14.49 30.32 -28.91
N GLN A 724 14.18 30.65 -30.20
CA GLN A 724 14.73 31.81 -30.85
C GLN A 724 14.39 33.13 -30.15
N LEU A 725 13.18 33.24 -29.58
CA LEU A 725 12.78 34.41 -28.78
C LEU A 725 13.60 34.61 -27.52
N ARG A 726 14.06 33.52 -26.91
CA ARG A 726 14.92 33.58 -25.70
C ARG A 726 16.36 34.01 -26.05
N ASP A 727 16.82 33.69 -27.26
CA ASP A 727 18.15 33.99 -27.73
C ASP A 727 18.26 35.41 -28.34
N ALA A 728 17.13 36.07 -28.60
CA ALA A 728 17.04 37.42 -29.16
C ALA A 728 17.03 38.52 -28.11
#